data_d488cdb9de99f6cd9d07e248415cc106
#
_entry.id   d488cdb9de99f6cd9d07e248415cc106
#
_cell.length_a   1.000
_cell.length_b   1.000
_cell.length_c   1.000
_cell.angle_alpha   90.00
_cell.angle_beta   90.00
_cell.angle_gamma   90.00
#
_symmetry.space_group_name_H-M   'P 1'
#
loop_
_entity.id
_entity.type
_entity.pdbx_description
1 polymer ?
#
loop_
_entity_poly.entity_id
_entity_poly.type
_entity_poly.pdbx_seq_one_letter_code
_entity_poly.pdbx_strand_id
1 'polypeptide(L)'
;MPLPYKSIIYRPSAGKAKITRGLFDLLAGCLLIFMMLGTREAGISGDEEVHYQQSVKVYNFYATGGADKSVLDTPYSQLKYYGQSFDNITTILIRWFNIDDIYTFRHQMNALAGWLCILLAALLAVWLSGYGAGILTLLLFAVSPTFLGHAQNNLKDIPFALAYLAGTLFLLRWLFAKQRTWKNTLPLILSIAFCISIRPGGLLLLCYLLLFTAILEFKTYRETAKINIGLLKNRAYSLGLIVLGSYLLGILLWPYVLLNPISGFLKSYQVMAQFPTTIRQIFEGRLEWSDLLPWYYLPKLMLITIPLIVWTGVLSFFALTGKAFRQDGLKYGFLIFTILFPIVFVLYEHSNLYGSWRHFLFVYPAIVVLAAIGLYQLLQRFSEPFTRFGIVLLLLMLAYDPFTFLVRNHPYDYLYYNQLTGGLKGAYGNYETDYYYHSIREGSEWLIADLKKNHPGDSLKIGTNFPAEWFFRKEKNLAVTYFPYSDRSQYDWDYCIVANSYISPTLLKNKIWPPKNSVKIIEADGIPICAVVKRESKADFLGYRAFQQHHPEESVKYYEELVKKECQDELIFFNFASVCYSMGDREKTISLLQKGLEINPNCEPILMFQANILAEKGDLSKAASLYETVIGLNRKYFDAYPALARICLVQKETKKARELLKSCLTMDPGFKEAIVLMADSYRTSDPEVARKYDELAKQTK
;
A
#
# COMPACT_ATOMS: atom_id res chain seq x y z
N MET A 1 48.72 -2.40 25.93
CA MET A 1 48.52 -3.85 25.73
C MET A 1 47.17 -4.07 25.10
N PRO A 2 47.06 -4.66 23.93
CA PRO A 2 45.75 -4.97 23.34
C PRO A 2 45.21 -6.25 24.00
N LEU A 3 44.08 -6.14 24.67
CA LEU A 3 43.35 -7.29 25.19
C LEU A 3 42.89 -8.18 24.01
N PRO A 4 43.04 -9.50 24.09
CA PRO A 4 42.64 -10.39 23.01
C PRO A 4 41.10 -10.42 22.93
N TYR A 5 40.58 -10.07 21.79
CA TYR A 5 39.17 -10.14 21.43
C TYR A 5 38.72 -11.62 21.36
N LYS A 6 38.36 -12.18 22.50
CA LYS A 6 37.64 -13.48 22.55
C LYS A 6 36.15 -13.21 22.37
N SER A 7 35.70 -13.26 21.12
CA SER A 7 34.29 -13.43 20.82
C SER A 7 33.83 -14.75 21.43
N ILE A 8 32.82 -14.69 22.32
CA ILE A 8 32.07 -15.87 22.78
C ILE A 8 31.11 -16.29 21.64
N ILE A 9 31.66 -16.50 20.45
CA ILE A 9 30.97 -17.22 19.39
C ILE A 9 31.43 -18.67 19.56
N TYR A 10 30.49 -19.55 19.96
CA TYR A 10 30.67 -20.97 19.85
C TYR A 10 31.19 -21.28 18.45
N ARG A 11 32.47 -21.61 18.31
CA ARG A 11 33.05 -22.10 17.06
C ARG A 11 32.73 -23.58 16.97
N PRO A 12 31.75 -24.00 16.17
CA PRO A 12 31.49 -25.42 15.95
C PRO A 12 32.75 -26.07 15.39
N SER A 13 32.96 -27.36 15.62
CA SER A 13 34.02 -28.13 14.95
C SER A 13 33.93 -27.93 13.45
N ALA A 14 35.06 -27.98 12.72
CA ALA A 14 35.12 -27.71 11.29
C ALA A 14 34.08 -28.51 10.47
N GLY A 15 33.81 -29.75 10.85
CA GLY A 15 32.75 -30.59 10.26
C GLY A 15 31.33 -30.06 10.50
N LYS A 16 30.98 -29.69 11.74
CA LYS A 16 29.67 -29.10 12.07
C LYS A 16 29.47 -27.77 11.36
N ALA A 17 30.49 -26.92 11.25
CA ALA A 17 30.43 -25.66 10.54
C ALA A 17 30.13 -25.86 9.05
N LYS A 18 30.74 -26.88 8.41
CA LYS A 18 30.51 -27.23 7.01
C LYS A 18 29.05 -27.71 6.76
N ILE A 19 28.54 -28.59 7.64
CA ILE A 19 27.15 -29.09 7.56
C ILE A 19 26.15 -27.94 7.72
N THR A 20 26.33 -27.06 8.71
CA THR A 20 25.43 -25.93 8.94
C THR A 20 25.44 -24.95 7.79
N ARG A 21 26.58 -24.70 7.17
CA ARG A 21 26.70 -23.89 5.95
C ARG A 21 25.99 -24.56 4.78
N GLY A 22 26.18 -25.86 4.55
CA GLY A 22 25.50 -26.60 3.49
C GLY A 22 23.98 -26.56 3.62
N LEU A 23 23.45 -26.68 4.87
CA LEU A 23 22.02 -26.52 5.12
C LEU A 23 21.53 -25.10 4.84
N PHE A 24 22.29 -24.07 5.19
CA PHE A 24 21.99 -22.68 4.86
C PHE A 24 21.87 -22.47 3.35
N ASP A 25 22.87 -22.95 2.59
CA ASP A 25 22.92 -22.82 1.13
C ASP A 25 21.74 -23.57 0.47
N LEU A 26 21.42 -24.77 0.96
CA LEU A 26 20.29 -25.57 0.49
C LEU A 26 18.95 -24.85 0.72
N LEU A 27 18.71 -24.37 1.94
CA LEU A 27 17.46 -23.64 2.26
C LEU A 27 17.31 -22.36 1.44
N ALA A 28 18.39 -21.61 1.25
CA ALA A 28 18.38 -20.42 0.40
C ALA A 28 18.03 -20.78 -1.07
N GLY A 29 18.58 -21.86 -1.60
CA GLY A 29 18.27 -22.36 -2.96
C GLY A 29 16.82 -22.84 -3.09
N CYS A 30 16.31 -23.60 -2.13
CA CYS A 30 14.91 -24.04 -2.12
C CYS A 30 13.94 -22.86 -2.09
N LEU A 31 14.25 -21.83 -1.28
CA LEU A 31 13.41 -20.63 -1.19
C LEU A 31 13.41 -19.83 -2.50
N LEU A 32 14.56 -19.74 -3.20
CA LEU A 32 14.61 -19.13 -4.53
C LEU A 32 13.68 -19.84 -5.51
N ILE A 33 13.77 -21.16 -5.58
CA ILE A 33 12.93 -21.97 -6.49
C ILE A 33 11.44 -21.76 -6.16
N PHE A 34 11.08 -21.81 -4.86
CA PHE A 34 9.71 -21.59 -4.41
C PHE A 34 9.20 -20.21 -4.84
N MET A 35 9.96 -19.15 -4.57
CA MET A 35 9.55 -17.78 -4.91
C MET A 35 9.43 -17.57 -6.42
N MET A 36 10.37 -18.14 -7.22
CA MET A 36 10.30 -18.02 -8.69
C MET A 36 9.10 -18.77 -9.29
N LEU A 37 8.75 -19.94 -8.75
CA LEU A 37 7.57 -20.69 -9.20
C LEU A 37 6.27 -19.99 -8.84
N GLY A 38 6.17 -19.41 -7.63
CA GLY A 38 4.98 -18.71 -7.14
C GLY A 38 4.59 -17.50 -8.00
N THR A 39 5.51 -16.88 -8.74
CA THR A 39 5.18 -15.73 -9.60
C THR A 39 4.24 -16.06 -10.76
N ARG A 40 4.09 -17.33 -11.12
CA ARG A 40 3.27 -17.75 -12.27
C ARG A 40 1.78 -17.49 -12.06
N GLU A 41 1.33 -17.46 -10.82
CA GLU A 41 -0.08 -17.27 -10.46
C GLU A 41 -0.37 -15.84 -9.98
N ALA A 42 0.66 -15.00 -9.82
CA ALA A 42 0.50 -13.64 -9.34
C ALA A 42 -0.34 -12.78 -10.30
N GLY A 43 -1.30 -12.05 -9.75
CA GLY A 43 -2.08 -11.05 -10.47
C GLY A 43 -1.29 -9.77 -10.74
N ILE A 44 -1.83 -8.92 -11.60
CA ILE A 44 -1.29 -7.58 -11.86
C ILE A 44 -1.82 -6.64 -10.78
N SER A 45 -0.93 -5.93 -10.09
CA SER A 45 -1.36 -4.97 -9.06
C SER A 45 -1.90 -3.68 -9.68
N GLY A 46 -2.74 -2.96 -8.92
CA GLY A 46 -3.35 -1.72 -9.41
C GLY A 46 -2.35 -0.62 -9.80
N ASP A 47 -1.16 -0.62 -9.23
CA ASP A 47 -0.10 0.35 -9.54
C ASP A 47 0.76 -0.07 -10.74
N GLU A 48 0.78 -1.35 -11.08
CA GLU A 48 1.83 -1.95 -11.91
C GLU A 48 1.80 -1.49 -13.37
N GLU A 49 0.61 -1.36 -13.95
CA GLU A 49 0.47 -0.92 -15.33
C GLU A 49 0.92 0.54 -15.50
N VAL A 50 0.50 1.42 -14.60
CA VAL A 50 0.87 2.85 -14.64
C VAL A 50 2.38 3.03 -14.48
N HIS A 51 3.02 2.24 -13.61
CA HIS A 51 4.47 2.23 -13.44
C HIS A 51 5.20 1.68 -14.68
N TYR A 52 4.67 0.64 -15.31
CA TYR A 52 5.22 0.11 -16.55
C TYR A 52 5.15 1.15 -17.68
N GLN A 53 4.00 1.79 -17.89
CA GLN A 53 3.83 2.85 -18.90
C GLN A 53 4.81 4.02 -18.67
N GLN A 54 5.00 4.41 -17.41
CA GLN A 54 5.99 5.44 -17.08
C GLN A 54 7.42 4.97 -17.39
N SER A 55 7.76 3.72 -17.11
CA SER A 55 9.09 3.18 -17.39
C SER A 55 9.36 3.05 -18.90
N VAL A 56 8.33 2.82 -19.72
CA VAL A 56 8.43 2.89 -21.19
C VAL A 56 8.77 4.33 -21.64
N LYS A 57 8.15 5.36 -21.06
CA LYS A 57 8.51 6.76 -21.33
C LYS A 57 9.96 7.07 -20.90
N VAL A 58 10.42 6.52 -19.76
CA VAL A 58 11.82 6.63 -19.34
C VAL A 58 12.76 5.98 -20.36
N TYR A 59 12.44 4.78 -20.84
CA TYR A 59 13.21 4.11 -21.89
C TYR A 59 13.30 4.98 -23.16
N ASN A 60 12.17 5.52 -23.63
CA ASN A 60 12.13 6.38 -24.81
C ASN A 60 12.96 7.65 -24.64
N PHE A 61 12.93 8.28 -23.46
CA PHE A 61 13.79 9.43 -23.14
C PHE A 61 15.27 9.11 -23.39
N TYR A 62 15.78 7.98 -22.90
CA TYR A 62 17.17 7.59 -23.11
C TYR A 62 17.45 7.11 -24.55
N ALA A 63 16.54 6.36 -25.15
CA ALA A 63 16.68 5.87 -26.52
C ALA A 63 16.72 7.00 -27.57
N THR A 64 16.08 8.15 -27.28
CA THR A 64 16.09 9.32 -28.16
C THR A 64 17.11 10.39 -27.78
N GLY A 65 18.01 10.08 -26.82
CA GLY A 65 18.99 11.06 -26.32
C GLY A 65 18.35 12.29 -25.66
N GLY A 66 17.16 12.13 -25.07
CA GLY A 66 16.41 13.19 -24.37
C GLY A 66 15.47 14.01 -25.28
N ALA A 67 15.27 13.62 -26.53
CA ALA A 67 14.34 14.29 -27.45
C ALA A 67 12.87 14.03 -27.04
N ASP A 68 12.53 12.79 -26.66
CA ASP A 68 11.21 12.46 -26.10
C ASP A 68 11.16 12.86 -24.61
N LYS A 69 10.37 13.90 -24.30
CA LYS A 69 10.16 14.44 -22.96
C LYS A 69 8.83 14.02 -22.34
N SER A 70 8.10 13.08 -22.94
CA SER A 70 6.80 12.60 -22.44
C SER A 70 6.87 12.06 -21.01
N VAL A 71 8.05 11.58 -20.57
CA VAL A 71 8.33 11.15 -19.19
C VAL A 71 8.10 12.24 -18.14
N LEU A 72 8.19 13.51 -18.51
CA LEU A 72 7.99 14.67 -17.62
C LEU A 72 6.53 15.07 -17.52
N ASP A 73 5.69 14.59 -18.43
CA ASP A 73 4.26 14.85 -18.47
C ASP A 73 3.50 13.74 -17.71
N THR A 74 3.21 14.01 -16.45
CA THR A 74 2.50 13.06 -15.55
C THR A 74 1.42 13.80 -14.74
N PRO A 75 0.41 14.40 -15.40
CA PRO A 75 -0.54 15.30 -14.74
C PRO A 75 -1.37 14.59 -13.67
N TYR A 76 -1.67 13.30 -13.83
CA TYR A 76 -2.55 12.55 -12.93
C TYR A 76 -1.82 11.62 -11.96
N SER A 77 -0.60 11.17 -12.29
CA SER A 77 0.06 10.08 -11.55
C SER A 77 1.20 10.54 -10.63
N GLN A 78 1.70 11.75 -10.77
CA GLN A 78 2.88 12.28 -10.06
C GLN A 78 4.16 11.42 -10.23
N LEU A 79 4.20 10.47 -11.19
CA LEU A 79 5.25 9.46 -11.31
C LEU A 79 6.62 10.03 -11.69
N LYS A 80 6.68 11.22 -12.32
CA LYS A 80 7.95 11.90 -12.58
C LYS A 80 8.78 12.18 -11.32
N TYR A 81 8.11 12.26 -10.15
CA TYR A 81 8.76 12.49 -8.86
C TYR A 81 9.27 11.21 -8.20
N TYR A 82 9.04 10.04 -8.81
CA TYR A 82 9.65 8.76 -8.41
C TYR A 82 10.86 8.44 -9.26
N GLY A 83 11.89 7.85 -8.66
CA GLY A 83 13.03 7.34 -9.41
C GLY A 83 12.68 6.07 -10.20
N GLN A 84 11.95 5.16 -9.58
CA GLN A 84 11.47 3.85 -10.08
C GLN A 84 12.47 3.08 -10.95
N SER A 85 13.77 3.13 -10.57
CA SER A 85 14.85 2.53 -11.37
C SER A 85 14.68 1.03 -11.59
N PHE A 86 14.05 0.31 -10.67
CA PHE A 86 13.82 -1.12 -10.84
C PHE A 86 12.83 -1.39 -11.98
N ASP A 87 11.73 -0.64 -12.07
CA ASP A 87 10.79 -0.69 -13.20
C ASP A 87 11.50 -0.30 -14.50
N ASN A 88 12.36 0.73 -14.46
CA ASN A 88 13.11 1.18 -15.62
C ASN A 88 14.08 0.09 -16.12
N ILE A 89 14.83 -0.56 -15.22
CA ILE A 89 15.75 -1.65 -15.55
C ILE A 89 14.98 -2.85 -16.14
N THR A 90 13.88 -3.25 -15.53
CA THR A 90 13.08 -4.37 -16.06
C THR A 90 12.51 -4.04 -17.45
N THR A 91 12.10 -2.80 -17.70
CA THR A 91 11.63 -2.36 -19.04
C THR A 91 12.76 -2.34 -20.05
N ILE A 92 13.98 -1.90 -19.69
CA ILE A 92 15.14 -1.98 -20.57
C ILE A 92 15.43 -3.45 -20.97
N LEU A 93 15.40 -4.38 -20.00
CA LEU A 93 15.60 -5.80 -20.28
C LEU A 93 14.49 -6.37 -21.17
N ILE A 94 13.22 -6.04 -20.92
CA ILE A 94 12.08 -6.44 -21.76
C ILE A 94 12.30 -6.01 -23.21
N ARG A 95 12.73 -4.76 -23.43
CA ARG A 95 12.97 -4.21 -24.78
C ARG A 95 14.18 -4.84 -25.46
N TRP A 96 15.27 -5.08 -24.71
CA TRP A 96 16.49 -5.67 -25.28
C TRP A 96 16.33 -7.14 -25.66
N PHE A 97 15.55 -7.89 -24.87
CA PHE A 97 15.35 -9.32 -25.09
C PHE A 97 14.03 -9.66 -25.78
N ASN A 98 13.23 -8.65 -26.19
CA ASN A 98 11.93 -8.82 -26.84
C ASN A 98 11.00 -9.78 -26.10
N ILE A 99 10.79 -9.51 -24.80
CA ILE A 99 10.00 -10.38 -23.92
C ILE A 99 8.51 -10.07 -24.12
N ASP A 100 7.74 -11.07 -24.55
CA ASP A 100 6.30 -10.94 -24.84
C ASP A 100 5.45 -10.93 -23.56
N ASP A 101 5.77 -11.80 -22.60
CA ASP A 101 5.05 -11.88 -21.33
C ASP A 101 5.67 -10.92 -20.30
N ILE A 102 5.31 -9.65 -20.48
CA ILE A 102 5.86 -8.53 -19.73
C ILE A 102 5.67 -8.71 -18.22
N TYR A 103 4.46 -9.03 -17.78
CA TYR A 103 4.15 -9.06 -16.35
C TYR A 103 4.76 -10.28 -15.66
N THR A 104 4.74 -11.46 -16.26
CA THR A 104 5.42 -12.62 -15.69
C THR A 104 6.92 -12.37 -15.53
N PHE A 105 7.58 -11.76 -16.52
CA PHE A 105 9.00 -11.39 -16.40
C PHE A 105 9.23 -10.39 -15.26
N ARG A 106 8.41 -9.34 -15.15
CA ARG A 106 8.49 -8.33 -14.09
C ARG A 106 8.32 -8.96 -12.70
N HIS A 107 7.35 -9.87 -12.56
CA HIS A 107 7.12 -10.63 -11.33
C HIS A 107 8.32 -11.51 -10.96
N GLN A 108 8.93 -12.21 -11.92
CA GLN A 108 10.15 -13.00 -11.69
C GLN A 108 11.32 -12.13 -11.22
N MET A 109 11.51 -10.97 -11.84
CA MET A 109 12.56 -10.03 -11.40
C MET A 109 12.29 -9.50 -9.99
N ASN A 110 11.02 -9.26 -9.64
CA ASN A 110 10.64 -8.86 -8.28
C ASN A 110 10.86 -9.97 -7.26
N ALA A 111 10.51 -11.22 -7.58
CA ALA A 111 10.78 -12.39 -6.75
C ALA A 111 12.29 -12.58 -6.50
N LEU A 112 13.11 -12.38 -7.54
CA LEU A 112 14.57 -12.39 -7.42
C LEU A 112 15.06 -11.29 -6.47
N ALA A 113 14.53 -10.08 -6.57
CA ALA A 113 14.86 -8.98 -5.65
C ALA A 113 14.43 -9.31 -4.20
N GLY A 114 13.25 -9.89 -4.01
CA GLY A 114 12.78 -10.37 -2.71
C GLY A 114 13.67 -11.45 -2.12
N TRP A 115 14.06 -12.43 -2.93
CA TRP A 115 15.00 -13.47 -2.51
C TRP A 115 16.38 -12.91 -2.14
N LEU A 116 16.93 -11.98 -2.93
CA LEU A 116 18.19 -11.32 -2.60
C LEU A 116 18.09 -10.56 -1.28
N CYS A 117 16.94 -9.91 -1.01
CA CYS A 117 16.67 -9.25 0.27
C CYS A 117 16.71 -10.26 1.44
N ILE A 118 16.06 -11.39 1.29
CA ILE A 118 16.04 -12.48 2.28
C ILE A 118 17.47 -13.03 2.50
N LEU A 119 18.21 -13.28 1.44
CA LEU A 119 19.59 -13.77 1.51
C LEU A 119 20.49 -12.78 2.25
N LEU A 120 20.39 -11.47 1.94
CA LEU A 120 21.15 -10.43 2.64
C LEU A 120 20.77 -10.32 4.12
N ALA A 121 19.49 -10.47 4.47
CA ALA A 121 19.04 -10.53 5.85
C ALA A 121 19.65 -11.73 6.59
N ALA A 122 19.63 -12.91 5.97
CA ALA A 122 20.22 -14.11 6.52
C ALA A 122 21.75 -13.98 6.68
N LEU A 123 22.43 -13.37 5.71
CA LEU A 123 23.88 -13.08 5.80
C LEU A 123 24.20 -12.03 6.88
N LEU A 124 23.33 -11.05 7.10
CA LEU A 124 23.44 -10.10 8.22
C LEU A 124 23.34 -10.84 9.56
N ALA A 125 22.35 -11.73 9.70
CA ALA A 125 22.20 -12.58 10.89
C ALA A 125 23.40 -13.51 11.10
N VAL A 126 23.95 -14.10 10.02
CA VAL A 126 25.21 -14.90 10.08
C VAL A 126 26.36 -14.04 10.58
N TRP A 127 26.51 -12.83 10.08
CA TRP A 127 27.58 -11.93 10.50
C TRP A 127 27.48 -11.50 11.96
N LEU A 128 26.25 -11.29 12.46
CA LEU A 128 25.98 -10.88 13.85
C LEU A 128 26.01 -12.05 14.85
N SER A 129 25.52 -13.22 14.48
CA SER A 129 25.24 -14.32 15.43
C SER A 129 25.57 -15.73 14.91
N GLY A 130 26.10 -15.86 13.69
CA GLY A 130 26.49 -17.13 13.09
C GLY A 130 25.39 -17.82 12.28
N TYR A 131 25.76 -18.93 11.61
CA TYR A 131 24.92 -19.64 10.65
C TYR A 131 23.57 -20.14 11.25
N GLY A 132 23.51 -20.47 12.56
CA GLY A 132 22.26 -20.85 13.21
C GLY A 132 21.20 -19.73 13.15
N ALA A 133 21.61 -18.49 13.42
CA ALA A 133 20.72 -17.33 13.27
C ALA A 133 20.37 -17.08 11.79
N GLY A 134 21.32 -17.27 10.87
CA GLY A 134 21.05 -17.17 9.43
C GLY A 134 20.02 -18.18 8.92
N ILE A 135 20.10 -19.44 9.36
CA ILE A 135 19.10 -20.48 9.05
C ILE A 135 17.72 -20.10 9.59
N LEU A 136 17.64 -19.65 10.86
CA LEU A 136 16.38 -19.18 11.43
C LEU A 136 15.80 -17.97 10.65
N THR A 137 16.66 -17.09 10.15
CA THR A 137 16.22 -15.98 9.29
C THR A 137 15.55 -16.51 8.00
N LEU A 138 16.16 -17.48 7.32
CA LEU A 138 15.56 -18.10 6.12
C LEU A 138 14.22 -18.79 6.47
N LEU A 139 14.14 -19.51 7.57
CA LEU A 139 12.94 -20.20 8.02
C LEU A 139 11.81 -19.20 8.40
N LEU A 140 12.15 -18.11 9.08
CA LEU A 140 11.17 -17.07 9.41
C LEU A 140 10.62 -16.39 8.16
N PHE A 141 11.45 -16.14 7.15
CA PHE A 141 10.95 -15.63 5.87
C PHE A 141 10.10 -16.65 5.13
N ALA A 142 10.44 -17.94 5.18
CA ALA A 142 9.63 -19.00 4.58
C ALA A 142 8.21 -19.10 5.18
N VAL A 143 7.99 -18.52 6.37
CA VAL A 143 6.67 -18.41 7.02
C VAL A 143 6.26 -16.94 7.21
N SER A 144 6.60 -16.07 6.26
CA SER A 144 6.25 -14.64 6.25
C SER A 144 5.33 -14.31 5.07
N PRO A 145 4.03 -14.65 5.14
CA PRO A 145 3.13 -14.56 3.99
C PRO A 145 3.08 -13.17 3.36
N THR A 146 2.93 -12.12 4.19
CA THR A 146 2.84 -10.73 3.69
C THR A 146 4.08 -10.34 2.87
N PHE A 147 5.29 -10.68 3.33
CA PHE A 147 6.51 -10.36 2.57
C PHE A 147 6.61 -11.17 1.28
N LEU A 148 6.32 -12.48 1.36
CA LEU A 148 6.37 -13.37 0.19
C LEU A 148 5.33 -12.99 -0.86
N GLY A 149 4.11 -12.62 -0.45
CA GLY A 149 3.07 -12.15 -1.35
C GLY A 149 3.48 -10.87 -2.09
N HIS A 150 4.02 -9.88 -1.38
CA HIS A 150 4.55 -8.68 -2.04
C HIS A 150 5.78 -8.96 -2.92
N ALA A 151 6.58 -9.98 -2.58
CA ALA A 151 7.71 -10.36 -3.42
C ALA A 151 7.30 -10.90 -4.80
N GLN A 152 6.03 -11.21 -5.02
CA GLN A 152 5.53 -11.66 -6.33
C GLN A 152 5.40 -10.50 -7.32
N ASN A 153 4.76 -9.38 -6.97
CA ASN A 153 4.40 -8.33 -7.93
C ASN A 153 4.50 -6.88 -7.42
N ASN A 154 5.18 -6.65 -6.29
CA ASN A 154 5.39 -5.29 -5.78
C ASN A 154 6.78 -4.76 -6.17
N LEU A 155 6.91 -4.32 -7.43
CA LEU A 155 8.17 -3.88 -8.03
C LEU A 155 8.74 -2.58 -7.46
N LYS A 156 8.12 -2.02 -6.44
CA LYS A 156 8.54 -0.77 -5.79
C LYS A 156 9.00 -0.99 -4.36
N ASP A 157 8.16 -1.62 -3.53
CA ASP A 157 8.45 -1.76 -2.10
C ASP A 157 9.47 -2.86 -1.81
N ILE A 158 9.47 -3.96 -2.56
CA ILE A 158 10.42 -5.06 -2.40
C ILE A 158 11.83 -4.69 -2.88
N PRO A 159 12.04 -4.10 -4.07
CA PRO A 159 13.37 -3.60 -4.46
C PRO A 159 13.88 -2.50 -3.54
N PHE A 160 12.99 -1.64 -3.00
CA PHE A 160 13.38 -0.66 -1.99
C PHE A 160 13.82 -1.33 -0.68
N ALA A 161 13.12 -2.39 -0.24
CA ALA A 161 13.52 -3.17 0.93
C ALA A 161 14.88 -3.84 0.75
N LEU A 162 15.15 -4.42 -0.44
CA LEU A 162 16.46 -4.96 -0.80
C LEU A 162 17.54 -3.89 -0.70
N ALA A 163 17.34 -2.73 -1.35
CA ALA A 163 18.31 -1.65 -1.40
C ALA A 163 18.59 -1.06 0.00
N TYR A 164 17.54 -0.86 0.80
CA TYR A 164 17.63 -0.34 2.16
C TYR A 164 18.36 -1.30 3.09
N LEU A 165 18.06 -2.59 3.03
CA LEU A 165 18.76 -3.61 3.81
C LEU A 165 20.21 -3.76 3.38
N ALA A 166 20.49 -3.77 2.07
CA ALA A 166 21.85 -3.79 1.54
C ALA A 166 22.66 -2.58 2.04
N GLY A 167 22.07 -1.38 1.95
CA GLY A 167 22.65 -0.16 2.51
C GLY A 167 22.89 -0.26 4.01
N THR A 168 21.96 -0.78 4.78
CA THR A 168 22.08 -1.03 6.22
C THR A 168 23.24 -2.00 6.53
N LEU A 169 23.33 -3.13 5.81
CA LEU A 169 24.39 -4.13 5.97
C LEU A 169 25.77 -3.54 5.62
N PHE A 170 25.89 -2.89 4.45
CA PHE A 170 27.20 -2.38 4.01
C PHE A 170 27.61 -1.14 4.81
N LEU A 171 26.65 -0.34 5.32
CA LEU A 171 26.91 0.75 6.23
C LEU A 171 27.47 0.22 7.57
N LEU A 172 26.85 -0.79 8.16
CA LEU A 172 27.38 -1.47 9.34
C LEU A 172 28.80 -2.00 9.09
N ARG A 173 29.03 -2.70 7.98
CA ARG A 173 30.37 -3.20 7.62
C ARG A 173 31.37 -2.07 7.46
N TRP A 174 31.00 -0.96 6.86
CA TRP A 174 31.87 0.20 6.66
C TRP A 174 32.22 0.93 7.96
N LEU A 175 31.21 1.12 8.85
CA LEU A 175 31.38 1.78 10.15
C LEU A 175 32.33 1.00 11.06
N PHE A 176 32.22 -0.32 11.09
CA PHE A 176 32.99 -1.20 11.98
C PHE A 176 34.17 -1.90 11.30
N ALA A 177 34.52 -1.54 10.06
CA ALA A 177 35.70 -2.06 9.38
C ALA A 177 36.99 -1.54 10.02
N LYS A 178 37.97 -2.45 10.19
CA LYS A 178 39.34 -2.06 10.64
C LYS A 178 39.99 -1.10 9.66
N GLN A 179 39.79 -1.35 8.37
CA GLN A 179 40.29 -0.52 7.26
C GLN A 179 39.16 -0.27 6.28
N ARG A 180 38.98 0.99 5.91
CA ARG A 180 37.97 1.42 4.93
C ARG A 180 38.59 1.33 3.52
N THR A 181 38.43 0.20 2.91
CA THR A 181 38.93 -0.08 1.57
C THR A 181 37.83 0.13 0.54
N TRP A 182 38.20 0.21 -0.73
CA TRP A 182 37.29 0.24 -1.86
C TRP A 182 36.24 -0.92 -1.82
N LYS A 183 36.67 -2.11 -1.38
CA LYS A 183 35.81 -3.29 -1.23
C LYS A 183 34.65 -3.10 -0.26
N ASN A 184 34.77 -2.19 0.73
CA ASN A 184 33.73 -1.85 1.66
C ASN A 184 32.92 -0.61 1.22
N THR A 185 33.55 0.30 0.48
CA THR A 185 32.97 1.59 0.09
C THR A 185 32.08 1.47 -1.15
N LEU A 186 32.50 0.73 -2.19
CA LEU A 186 31.74 0.60 -3.42
C LEU A 186 30.39 -0.08 -3.22
N PRO A 187 30.26 -1.23 -2.51
CA PRO A 187 28.95 -1.83 -2.25
C PRO A 187 28.01 -0.89 -1.48
N LEU A 188 28.56 -0.08 -0.56
CA LEU A 188 27.78 0.92 0.17
C LEU A 188 27.25 2.01 -0.78
N ILE A 189 28.11 2.56 -1.65
CA ILE A 189 27.72 3.57 -2.66
C ILE A 189 26.62 3.00 -3.55
N LEU A 190 26.79 1.81 -4.09
CA LEU A 190 25.83 1.17 -5.01
C LEU A 190 24.48 0.89 -4.33
N SER A 191 24.52 0.43 -3.08
CA SER A 191 23.28 0.16 -2.32
C SER A 191 22.50 1.42 -2.01
N ILE A 192 23.18 2.49 -1.58
CA ILE A 192 22.54 3.78 -1.31
C ILE A 192 22.03 4.40 -2.63
N ALA A 193 22.83 4.34 -3.70
CA ALA A 193 22.44 4.82 -5.02
C ALA A 193 21.16 4.12 -5.51
N PHE A 194 21.12 2.79 -5.40
CA PHE A 194 19.95 2.00 -5.78
C PHE A 194 18.72 2.36 -4.91
N CYS A 195 18.89 2.57 -3.60
CA CYS A 195 17.83 2.99 -2.72
C CYS A 195 17.25 4.37 -3.13
N ILE A 196 18.11 5.37 -3.37
CA ILE A 196 17.73 6.72 -3.83
C ILE A 196 17.03 6.65 -5.20
N SER A 197 17.52 5.81 -6.10
CA SER A 197 17.00 5.68 -7.48
C SER A 197 15.59 5.06 -7.53
N ILE A 198 15.12 4.43 -6.47
CA ILE A 198 13.74 3.92 -6.36
C ILE A 198 12.83 4.99 -5.74
N ARG A 199 13.26 5.57 -4.61
CA ARG A 199 12.50 6.58 -3.85
C ARG A 199 13.42 7.59 -3.14
N PRO A 200 13.02 8.87 -3.01
CA PRO A 200 13.78 9.87 -2.24
C PRO A 200 14.07 9.45 -0.79
N GLY A 201 13.24 8.56 -0.21
CA GLY A 201 13.46 7.98 1.12
C GLY A 201 14.80 7.24 1.30
N GLY A 202 15.49 6.89 0.21
CA GLY A 202 16.86 6.37 0.25
C GLY A 202 17.88 7.32 0.90
N LEU A 203 17.57 8.62 1.00
CA LEU A 203 18.38 9.60 1.76
C LEU A 203 18.55 9.23 3.23
N LEU A 204 17.61 8.50 3.83
CA LEU A 204 17.73 8.05 5.22
C LEU A 204 19.08 7.33 5.47
N LEU A 205 19.55 6.54 4.51
CA LEU A 205 20.83 5.86 4.64
C LEU A 205 22.04 6.82 4.70
N LEU A 206 21.98 7.96 3.98
CA LEU A 206 23.00 9.00 4.09
C LEU A 206 22.93 9.71 5.44
N CYS A 207 21.73 10.00 5.94
CA CYS A 207 21.55 10.55 7.28
C CYS A 207 22.11 9.60 8.34
N TYR A 208 21.86 8.31 8.23
CA TYR A 208 22.42 7.31 9.15
C TYR A 208 23.94 7.21 9.05
N LEU A 209 24.50 7.26 7.83
CA LEU A 209 25.95 7.30 7.63
C LEU A 209 26.58 8.46 8.38
N LEU A 210 26.04 9.67 8.24
CA LEU A 210 26.58 10.86 8.90
C LEU A 210 26.42 10.78 10.42
N LEU A 211 25.21 10.43 10.90
CA LEU A 211 24.89 10.34 12.32
C LEU A 211 25.79 9.31 13.04
N PHE A 212 25.85 8.08 12.54
CA PHE A 212 26.60 7.02 13.22
C PHE A 212 28.10 7.17 13.06
N THR A 213 28.57 7.80 11.98
CA THR A 213 29.99 8.22 11.91
C THR A 213 30.30 9.24 12.99
N ALA A 214 29.47 10.27 13.17
CA ALA A 214 29.65 11.28 14.23
C ALA A 214 29.62 10.65 15.63
N ILE A 215 28.69 9.73 15.90
CA ILE A 215 28.63 8.99 17.18
C ILE A 215 29.92 8.20 17.44
N LEU A 216 30.44 7.49 16.44
CA LEU A 216 31.68 6.72 16.58
C LEU A 216 32.90 7.62 16.80
N GLU A 217 32.98 8.77 16.09
CA GLU A 217 34.06 9.74 16.32
C GLU A 217 34.00 10.35 17.71
N PHE A 218 32.80 10.74 18.16
CA PHE A 218 32.61 11.27 19.51
C PHE A 218 32.97 10.24 20.57
N LYS A 219 32.62 8.97 20.39
CA LYS A 219 33.02 7.89 21.28
C LYS A 219 34.53 7.75 21.34
N THR A 220 35.20 7.72 20.16
CA THR A 220 36.67 7.63 20.08
C THR A 220 37.34 8.81 20.74
N TYR A 221 36.83 10.04 20.56
CA TYR A 221 37.34 11.22 21.22
C TYR A 221 37.21 11.12 22.75
N ARG A 222 36.07 10.66 23.27
CA ARG A 222 35.88 10.48 24.74
C ARG A 222 36.85 9.43 25.31
N GLU A 223 37.20 8.39 24.56
CA GLU A 223 38.11 7.32 25.02
C GLU A 223 39.57 7.74 24.93
N THR A 224 39.95 8.58 23.98
CA THR A 224 41.35 8.90 23.69
C THR A 224 41.76 10.34 24.08
N ALA A 225 40.81 11.23 24.28
CA ALA A 225 40.95 12.67 24.45
C ALA A 225 41.84 13.36 23.36
N LYS A 226 41.99 12.70 22.20
CA LYS A 226 42.83 13.19 21.07
C LYS A 226 42.03 13.19 19.77
N ILE A 227 42.15 14.29 19.02
CA ILE A 227 41.64 14.40 17.66
C ILE A 227 42.77 14.09 16.68
N ASN A 228 42.64 13.03 15.92
CA ASN A 228 43.61 12.73 14.84
C ASN A 228 43.10 13.42 13.55
N ILE A 229 43.68 14.58 13.24
CA ILE A 229 43.29 15.43 12.10
C ILE A 229 43.48 14.67 10.76
N GLY A 230 44.55 13.86 10.62
CA GLY A 230 44.79 13.07 9.40
C GLY A 230 43.68 12.03 9.18
N LEU A 231 43.29 11.34 10.25
CA LEU A 231 42.21 10.36 10.20
C LEU A 231 40.88 11.04 9.87
N LEU A 232 40.60 12.21 10.47
CA LEU A 232 39.38 13.01 10.23
C LEU A 232 39.30 13.47 8.77
N LYS A 233 40.40 13.97 8.17
CA LYS A 233 40.46 14.35 6.75
C LYS A 233 40.16 13.15 5.84
N ASN A 234 40.77 11.99 6.07
CA ASN A 234 40.52 10.78 5.28
C ASN A 234 39.07 10.30 5.40
N ARG A 235 38.44 10.45 6.58
CA ARG A 235 37.03 10.13 6.80
C ARG A 235 36.11 11.09 6.07
N ALA A 236 36.37 12.40 6.16
CA ALA A 236 35.61 13.41 5.45
C ALA A 236 35.66 13.19 3.92
N TYR A 237 36.84 12.86 3.39
CA TYR A 237 36.99 12.49 1.97
C TYR A 237 36.16 11.25 1.61
N SER A 238 36.22 10.19 2.42
CA SER A 238 35.44 8.98 2.17
C SER A 238 33.92 9.24 2.27
N LEU A 239 33.47 10.05 3.22
CA LEU A 239 32.07 10.47 3.35
C LEU A 239 31.62 11.27 2.12
N GLY A 240 32.43 12.25 1.70
CA GLY A 240 32.15 13.04 0.50
C GLY A 240 32.02 12.16 -0.76
N LEU A 241 32.91 11.18 -0.91
CA LEU A 241 32.88 10.23 -2.02
C LEU A 241 31.59 9.36 -1.97
N ILE A 242 31.19 8.87 -0.79
CA ILE A 242 29.99 8.06 -0.64
C ILE A 242 28.75 8.91 -0.93
N VAL A 243 28.62 10.09 -0.35
CA VAL A 243 27.48 10.98 -0.54
C VAL A 243 27.33 11.36 -2.01
N LEU A 244 28.39 11.89 -2.62
CA LEU A 244 28.38 12.34 -4.02
C LEU A 244 28.18 11.18 -4.99
N GLY A 245 28.93 10.08 -4.79
CA GLY A 245 28.83 8.90 -5.66
C GLY A 245 27.45 8.24 -5.60
N SER A 246 26.89 8.09 -4.40
CA SER A 246 25.54 7.54 -4.23
C SER A 246 24.46 8.43 -4.85
N TYR A 247 24.61 9.74 -4.71
CA TYR A 247 23.65 10.68 -5.28
C TYR A 247 23.71 10.68 -6.82
N LEU A 248 24.89 10.86 -7.38
CA LEU A 248 25.06 10.91 -8.85
C LEU A 248 24.61 9.60 -9.53
N LEU A 249 24.99 8.45 -8.98
CA LEU A 249 24.52 7.17 -9.51
C LEU A 249 23.03 6.96 -9.28
N GLY A 250 22.47 7.45 -8.15
CA GLY A 250 21.08 7.30 -7.81
C GLY A 250 20.12 8.06 -8.72
N ILE A 251 20.55 9.15 -9.34
CA ILE A 251 19.69 9.95 -10.24
C ILE A 251 19.82 9.54 -11.72
N LEU A 252 20.73 8.64 -12.09
CA LEU A 252 21.02 8.29 -13.48
C LEU A 252 19.81 7.79 -14.27
N LEU A 253 18.92 7.02 -13.67
CA LEU A 253 17.71 6.50 -14.31
C LEU A 253 16.45 7.29 -13.94
N TRP A 254 16.61 8.54 -13.51
CA TRP A 254 15.53 9.41 -13.07
C TRP A 254 15.54 10.74 -13.87
N PRO A 255 14.93 10.78 -15.06
CA PRO A 255 15.03 11.93 -16.00
C PRO A 255 14.68 13.28 -15.39
N TYR A 256 13.60 13.36 -14.58
CA TYR A 256 13.17 14.62 -13.95
C TYR A 256 14.25 15.22 -13.03
N VAL A 257 14.88 14.37 -12.20
CA VAL A 257 15.96 14.81 -11.29
C VAL A 257 17.28 14.96 -12.04
N LEU A 258 17.55 14.12 -13.04
CA LEU A 258 18.76 14.22 -13.87
C LEU A 258 18.84 15.58 -14.59
N LEU A 259 17.71 16.08 -15.08
CA LEU A 259 17.62 17.40 -15.73
C LEU A 259 17.65 18.56 -14.73
N ASN A 260 17.24 18.34 -13.49
CA ASN A 260 17.17 19.34 -12.42
C ASN A 260 17.74 18.76 -11.11
N PRO A 261 19.08 18.56 -11.00
CA PRO A 261 19.65 17.74 -9.96
C PRO A 261 19.35 18.22 -8.51
N ILE A 262 19.27 19.49 -8.26
CA ILE A 262 19.00 20.02 -6.91
C ILE A 262 17.52 20.31 -6.73
N SER A 263 16.97 21.21 -7.53
CA SER A 263 15.57 21.66 -7.40
C SER A 263 14.56 20.54 -7.66
N GLY A 264 14.83 19.70 -8.66
CA GLY A 264 13.98 18.53 -8.99
C GLY A 264 13.95 17.49 -7.87
N PHE A 265 15.11 17.24 -7.24
CA PHE A 265 15.18 16.31 -6.12
C PHE A 265 14.44 16.85 -4.87
N LEU A 266 14.65 18.12 -4.53
CA LEU A 266 13.94 18.76 -3.41
C LEU A 266 12.44 18.77 -3.63
N LYS A 267 11.99 19.06 -4.88
CA LYS A 267 10.57 19.00 -5.22
C LYS A 267 10.02 17.59 -5.12
N SER A 268 10.76 16.58 -5.59
CA SER A 268 10.38 15.18 -5.48
C SER A 268 10.24 14.74 -4.02
N TYR A 269 11.17 15.16 -3.16
CA TYR A 269 11.09 14.89 -1.71
C TYR A 269 9.82 15.51 -1.11
N GLN A 270 9.55 16.79 -1.39
CA GLN A 270 8.34 17.47 -0.89
C GLN A 270 7.05 16.77 -1.31
N VAL A 271 6.93 16.41 -2.60
CA VAL A 271 5.74 15.72 -3.11
C VAL A 271 5.58 14.34 -2.47
N MET A 272 6.68 13.62 -2.23
CA MET A 272 6.62 12.28 -1.65
C MET A 272 6.38 12.30 -0.14
N ALA A 273 6.84 13.32 0.58
CA ALA A 273 6.61 13.48 2.01
C ALA A 273 5.13 13.80 2.31
N GLN A 274 4.48 14.55 1.41
CA GLN A 274 3.06 14.91 1.49
C GLN A 274 2.35 14.52 0.20
N PHE A 275 2.21 13.21 -0.03
CA PHE A 275 1.62 12.70 -1.26
C PHE A 275 0.16 13.15 -1.39
N PRO A 276 -0.20 13.85 -2.49
CA PRO A 276 -1.49 14.55 -2.57
C PRO A 276 -2.69 13.63 -2.77
N THR A 277 -2.47 12.42 -3.30
CA THR A 277 -3.55 11.47 -3.53
C THR A 277 -3.94 10.78 -2.25
N THR A 278 -5.16 10.98 -1.79
CA THR A 278 -5.72 10.32 -0.61
C THR A 278 -6.73 9.25 -1.05
N ILE A 279 -6.72 8.11 -0.37
CA ILE A 279 -7.53 6.93 -0.70
C ILE A 279 -8.38 6.58 0.52
N ARG A 280 -9.63 6.17 0.30
CA ARG A 280 -10.46 5.57 1.36
C ARG A 280 -10.10 4.11 1.51
N GLN A 281 -9.98 3.66 2.74
CA GLN A 281 -9.62 2.27 3.06
C GLN A 281 -10.37 1.80 4.30
N ILE A 282 -10.55 0.49 4.42
CA ILE A 282 -11.23 -0.09 5.57
C ILE A 282 -10.26 -0.20 6.74
N PHE A 283 -10.55 0.49 7.83
CA PHE A 283 -9.83 0.35 9.08
C PHE A 283 -10.80 0.30 10.26
N GLU A 284 -10.69 -0.72 11.09
CA GLU A 284 -11.57 -0.98 12.25
C GLU A 284 -13.07 -0.98 11.91
N GLY A 285 -13.39 -1.46 10.70
CA GLY A 285 -14.77 -1.60 10.25
C GLY A 285 -15.43 -0.32 9.75
N ARG A 286 -14.62 0.71 9.48
CA ARG A 286 -15.04 1.99 8.88
C ARG A 286 -14.22 2.29 7.64
N LEU A 287 -14.77 3.11 6.74
CA LEU A 287 -14.03 3.67 5.62
C LEU A 287 -13.34 4.95 6.08
N GLU A 288 -12.02 4.88 6.22
CA GLU A 288 -11.19 5.99 6.67
C GLU A 288 -10.33 6.55 5.52
N TRP A 289 -10.11 7.86 5.53
CA TRP A 289 -9.20 8.50 4.59
C TRP A 289 -7.74 8.28 4.99
N SER A 290 -6.90 7.94 4.04
CA SER A 290 -5.51 7.55 4.25
C SER A 290 -4.61 8.61 4.91
N ASP A 291 -5.00 9.88 4.87
CA ASP A 291 -4.31 11.00 5.52
C ASP A 291 -4.93 11.43 6.87
N LEU A 292 -6.02 10.76 7.31
CA LEU A 292 -6.67 10.97 8.60
C LEU A 292 -6.58 9.74 9.53
N LEU A 293 -5.74 8.78 9.19
CA LEU A 293 -5.59 7.56 9.98
C LEU A 293 -5.03 7.85 11.37
N PRO A 294 -5.48 7.12 12.40
CA PRO A 294 -4.95 7.28 13.75
C PRO A 294 -3.47 6.89 13.80
N TRP A 295 -2.71 7.50 14.73
CA TRP A 295 -1.28 7.25 14.88
C TRP A 295 -0.91 5.77 15.04
N TYR A 296 -1.83 4.97 15.60
CA TYR A 296 -1.61 3.53 15.82
C TYR A 296 -1.92 2.66 14.58
N TYR A 297 -2.35 3.25 13.45
CA TYR A 297 -2.64 2.50 12.22
C TYR A 297 -1.47 1.60 11.80
N LEU A 298 -0.30 2.19 11.57
CA LEU A 298 0.88 1.45 11.14
C LEU A 298 1.34 0.41 12.19
N PRO A 299 1.55 0.76 13.47
CA PRO A 299 1.91 -0.22 14.49
C PRO A 299 0.90 -1.36 14.62
N LYS A 300 -0.40 -1.06 14.56
CA LYS A 300 -1.46 -2.06 14.68
C LYS A 300 -1.45 -3.03 13.52
N LEU A 301 -1.38 -2.54 12.27
CA LEU A 301 -1.34 -3.42 11.10
C LEU A 301 -0.08 -4.30 11.10
N MET A 302 1.08 -3.77 11.46
CA MET A 302 2.29 -4.58 11.64
C MET A 302 2.08 -5.66 12.72
N LEU A 303 1.45 -5.32 13.84
CA LEU A 303 1.19 -6.27 14.92
C LEU A 303 0.29 -7.44 14.49
N ILE A 304 -0.75 -7.17 13.70
CA ILE A 304 -1.78 -8.16 13.35
C ILE A 304 -1.52 -8.89 12.02
N THR A 305 -0.51 -8.50 11.24
CA THR A 305 -0.18 -9.14 9.96
C THR A 305 1.22 -9.77 9.93
N ILE A 306 2.08 -9.44 10.87
CA ILE A 306 3.35 -10.14 11.06
C ILE A 306 3.10 -11.42 11.86
N PRO A 307 3.64 -12.58 11.45
CA PRO A 307 3.46 -13.84 12.16
C PRO A 307 3.92 -13.78 13.62
N LEU A 308 3.17 -14.41 14.53
CA LEU A 308 3.46 -14.38 15.98
C LEU A 308 4.82 -14.99 16.34
N ILE A 309 5.31 -15.94 15.54
CA ILE A 309 6.66 -16.49 15.72
C ILE A 309 7.75 -15.40 15.56
N VAL A 310 7.57 -14.44 14.66
CA VAL A 310 8.50 -13.31 14.49
C VAL A 310 8.47 -12.42 15.73
N TRP A 311 7.27 -12.07 16.22
CA TRP A 311 7.14 -11.29 17.47
C TRP A 311 7.74 -12.00 18.66
N THR A 312 7.53 -13.31 18.79
CA THR A 312 8.17 -14.15 19.82
C THR A 312 9.69 -14.07 19.74
N GLY A 313 10.24 -14.05 18.52
CA GLY A 313 11.66 -13.88 18.29
C GLY A 313 12.16 -12.49 18.71
N VAL A 314 11.45 -11.43 18.37
CA VAL A 314 11.78 -10.05 18.78
C VAL A 314 11.75 -9.91 20.31
N LEU A 315 10.72 -10.43 20.96
CA LEU A 315 10.64 -10.43 22.44
C LEU A 315 11.80 -11.20 23.06
N SER A 316 12.15 -12.37 22.52
CA SER A 316 13.30 -13.16 22.94
C SER A 316 14.61 -12.42 22.77
N PHE A 317 14.75 -11.63 21.68
CA PHE A 317 15.92 -10.79 21.46
C PHE A 317 16.11 -9.80 22.60
N PHE A 318 15.10 -9.01 22.93
CA PHE A 318 15.21 -8.03 24.01
C PHE A 318 15.40 -8.68 25.40
N ALA A 319 14.79 -9.84 25.65
CA ALA A 319 14.90 -10.54 26.93
C ALA A 319 16.28 -11.19 27.14
N LEU A 320 16.93 -11.71 26.09
CA LEU A 320 18.07 -12.62 26.24
C LEU A 320 19.41 -12.04 25.77
N THR A 321 19.42 -11.00 24.92
CA THR A 321 20.65 -10.47 24.30
C THR A 321 21.44 -9.46 25.15
N GLY A 322 21.11 -9.28 26.43
CA GLY A 322 21.75 -8.27 27.28
C GLY A 322 23.30 -8.36 27.35
N LYS A 323 23.88 -9.57 27.29
CA LYS A 323 25.36 -9.75 27.20
C LYS A 323 25.90 -9.34 25.82
N ALA A 324 25.24 -9.75 24.73
CA ALA A 324 25.64 -9.40 23.37
C ALA A 324 25.48 -7.89 23.14
N PHE A 325 24.44 -7.28 23.70
CA PHE A 325 24.23 -5.84 23.66
C PHE A 325 25.36 -5.05 24.38
N ARG A 326 25.90 -5.57 25.47
CA ARG A 326 27.06 -4.95 26.13
C ARG A 326 28.33 -4.99 25.28
N GLN A 327 28.49 -6.00 24.43
CA GLN A 327 29.68 -6.15 23.59
C GLN A 327 29.56 -5.42 22.24
N ASP A 328 28.44 -5.54 21.58
CA ASP A 328 28.17 -5.04 20.22
C ASP A 328 26.98 -4.06 20.17
N GLY A 329 26.70 -3.35 21.28
CA GLY A 329 25.51 -2.51 21.47
C GLY A 329 25.31 -1.45 20.37
N LEU A 330 26.37 -0.90 19.81
CA LEU A 330 26.26 0.06 18.72
C LEU A 330 25.75 -0.60 17.41
N LYS A 331 26.11 -1.85 17.14
CA LYS A 331 25.63 -2.58 15.95
C LYS A 331 24.14 -2.89 16.07
N TYR A 332 23.73 -3.42 17.22
CA TYR A 332 22.31 -3.68 17.49
C TYR A 332 21.50 -2.40 17.62
N GLY A 333 22.05 -1.37 18.28
CA GLY A 333 21.42 -0.05 18.38
C GLY A 333 21.22 0.59 17.01
N PHE A 334 22.19 0.49 16.11
CA PHE A 334 22.04 0.93 14.72
C PHE A 334 20.90 0.16 14.02
N LEU A 335 20.87 -1.17 14.11
CA LEU A 335 19.85 -1.97 13.46
C LEU A 335 18.44 -1.64 13.99
N ILE A 336 18.29 -1.49 15.32
CA ILE A 336 17.03 -1.05 15.95
C ILE A 336 16.65 0.35 15.48
N PHE A 337 17.63 1.27 15.38
CA PHE A 337 17.39 2.63 14.90
C PHE A 337 16.87 2.64 13.46
N THR A 338 17.41 1.79 12.56
CA THR A 338 16.93 1.70 11.17
C THR A 338 15.51 1.14 11.05
N ILE A 339 14.99 0.48 12.09
CA ILE A 339 13.59 0.05 12.17
C ILE A 339 12.71 1.15 12.76
N LEU A 340 13.09 1.68 13.93
CA LEU A 340 12.22 2.56 14.71
C LEU A 340 12.15 3.98 14.14
N PHE A 341 13.28 4.53 13.67
CA PHE A 341 13.32 5.91 13.21
C PHE A 341 12.34 6.19 12.05
N PRO A 342 12.27 5.39 10.98
CA PRO A 342 11.31 5.63 9.90
C PRO A 342 9.85 5.57 10.37
N ILE A 343 9.54 4.64 11.28
CA ILE A 343 8.19 4.50 11.86
C ILE A 343 7.82 5.75 12.65
N VAL A 344 8.68 6.16 13.60
CA VAL A 344 8.45 7.34 14.42
C VAL A 344 8.37 8.60 13.56
N PHE A 345 9.25 8.72 12.56
CA PHE A 345 9.28 9.87 11.66
C PHE A 345 7.96 10.03 10.89
N VAL A 346 7.44 8.94 10.31
CA VAL A 346 6.18 9.00 9.55
C VAL A 346 4.97 9.27 10.43
N LEU A 347 4.98 8.80 11.68
CA LEU A 347 3.94 9.11 12.65
C LEU A 347 4.00 10.60 13.07
N TYR A 348 5.18 11.15 13.21
CA TYR A 348 5.39 12.57 13.52
C TYR A 348 4.95 13.49 12.37
N GLU A 349 5.28 13.13 11.12
CA GLU A 349 4.93 13.89 9.92
C GLU A 349 3.47 13.69 9.48
N HIS A 350 2.68 12.84 10.14
CA HIS A 350 1.31 12.48 9.73
C HIS A 350 1.21 12.12 8.25
N SER A 351 2.18 11.34 7.77
CA SER A 351 2.27 10.99 6.35
C SER A 351 1.09 10.15 5.89
N ASN A 352 0.67 10.35 4.65
CA ASN A 352 -0.40 9.61 4.00
C ASN A 352 -0.03 8.14 3.79
N LEU A 353 -0.74 7.21 4.44
CA LEU A 353 -0.50 5.77 4.41
C LEU A 353 -1.72 5.00 3.89
N TYR A 354 -1.53 4.06 2.98
CA TYR A 354 -2.59 3.23 2.41
C TYR A 354 -2.07 1.87 1.93
N GLY A 355 -3.00 0.93 1.71
CA GLY A 355 -2.67 -0.43 1.29
C GLY A 355 -1.88 -1.16 2.36
N SER A 356 -2.42 -1.22 3.57
CA SER A 356 -1.77 -1.81 4.73
C SER A 356 -0.44 -1.09 5.08
N TRP A 357 0.53 -1.81 5.59
CA TRP A 357 1.86 -1.27 5.91
C TRP A 357 2.91 -1.52 4.80
N ARG A 358 2.49 -1.75 3.56
CA ARG A 358 3.40 -2.09 2.43
C ARG A 358 4.54 -1.08 2.23
N HIS A 359 4.27 0.20 2.48
CA HIS A 359 5.28 1.25 2.39
C HIS A 359 6.43 1.09 3.39
N PHE A 360 6.25 0.26 4.43
CA PHE A 360 7.21 -0.05 5.48
C PHE A 360 7.79 -1.47 5.38
N LEU A 361 7.54 -2.20 4.29
CA LEU A 361 8.16 -3.52 4.06
C LEU A 361 9.69 -3.48 4.16
N PHE A 362 10.31 -2.33 3.94
CA PHE A 362 11.76 -2.17 4.02
C PHE A 362 12.34 -2.29 5.43
N VAL A 363 11.56 -2.10 6.48
CA VAL A 363 12.02 -2.33 7.87
C VAL A 363 11.87 -3.79 8.29
N TYR A 364 11.01 -4.55 7.61
CA TYR A 364 10.69 -5.93 7.99
C TYR A 364 11.90 -6.87 7.98
N PRO A 365 12.81 -6.82 6.99
CA PRO A 365 13.99 -7.70 6.99
C PRO A 365 14.87 -7.52 8.23
N ALA A 366 15.02 -6.31 8.72
CA ALA A 366 15.76 -6.04 9.95
C ALA A 366 15.02 -6.58 11.19
N ILE A 367 13.69 -6.52 11.23
CA ILE A 367 12.86 -7.13 12.29
C ILE A 367 13.07 -8.64 12.32
N VAL A 368 13.04 -9.29 11.16
CA VAL A 368 13.26 -10.75 11.07
C VAL A 368 14.67 -11.14 11.50
N VAL A 369 15.69 -10.33 11.19
CA VAL A 369 17.07 -10.57 11.67
C VAL A 369 17.14 -10.52 13.19
N LEU A 370 16.52 -9.51 13.83
CA LEU A 370 16.46 -9.43 15.30
C LEU A 370 15.69 -10.63 15.89
N ALA A 371 14.56 -10.98 15.29
CA ALA A 371 13.77 -12.13 15.70
C ALA A 371 14.58 -13.45 15.62
N ALA A 372 15.26 -13.68 14.51
CA ALA A 372 16.08 -14.87 14.31
C ALA A 372 17.23 -14.97 15.33
N ILE A 373 17.88 -13.84 15.63
CA ILE A 373 18.94 -13.78 16.66
C ILE A 373 18.31 -14.10 18.03
N GLY A 374 17.14 -13.54 18.35
CA GLY A 374 16.44 -13.81 19.59
C GLY A 374 16.06 -15.29 19.76
N LEU A 375 15.47 -15.91 18.73
CA LEU A 375 15.13 -17.34 18.74
C LEU A 375 16.38 -18.20 18.82
N TYR A 376 17.46 -17.83 18.14
CA TYR A 376 18.72 -18.56 18.25
C TYR A 376 19.27 -18.51 19.67
N GLN A 377 19.22 -17.36 20.33
CA GLN A 377 19.64 -17.21 21.71
C GLN A 377 18.72 -17.98 22.68
N LEU A 378 17.42 -18.00 22.45
CA LEU A 378 16.45 -18.79 23.20
C LEU A 378 16.81 -20.28 23.16
N LEU A 379 17.06 -20.82 21.97
CA LEU A 379 17.45 -22.22 21.77
C LEU A 379 18.83 -22.56 22.36
N GLN A 380 19.74 -21.59 22.48
CA GLN A 380 21.04 -21.79 23.10
C GLN A 380 20.99 -21.69 24.64
N ARG A 381 20.09 -20.85 25.16
CA ARG A 381 19.93 -20.62 26.61
C ARG A 381 19.36 -21.85 27.32
N PHE A 382 18.42 -22.52 26.69
CA PHE A 382 17.76 -23.70 27.19
C PHE A 382 18.27 -24.94 26.45
N SER A 383 19.39 -25.51 26.94
CA SER A 383 20.07 -26.64 26.31
C SER A 383 19.59 -28.01 26.84
N GLU A 384 18.83 -28.01 27.92
CA GLU A 384 18.25 -29.21 28.48
C GLU A 384 17.27 -29.85 27.49
N PRO A 385 17.39 -31.15 27.15
CA PRO A 385 16.67 -31.76 26.02
C PRO A 385 15.15 -31.61 26.05
N PHE A 386 14.53 -31.80 27.23
CA PHE A 386 13.07 -31.72 27.37
C PHE A 386 12.55 -30.29 27.21
N THR A 387 13.20 -29.33 27.86
CA THR A 387 12.88 -27.88 27.72
C THR A 387 13.06 -27.40 26.29
N ARG A 388 14.15 -27.81 25.66
CA ARG A 388 14.43 -27.46 24.26
C ARG A 388 13.40 -28.06 23.32
N PHE A 389 12.98 -29.29 23.53
CA PHE A 389 11.92 -29.95 22.78
C PHE A 389 10.60 -29.14 22.89
N GLY A 390 10.22 -28.77 24.13
CA GLY A 390 9.02 -27.95 24.36
C GLY A 390 9.07 -26.60 23.64
N ILE A 391 10.23 -25.91 23.65
CA ILE A 391 10.42 -24.65 22.91
C ILE A 391 10.27 -24.87 21.41
N VAL A 392 10.92 -25.91 20.85
CA VAL A 392 10.83 -26.21 19.43
C VAL A 392 9.39 -26.52 19.03
N LEU A 393 8.66 -27.31 19.85
CA LEU A 393 7.25 -27.61 19.59
C LEU A 393 6.40 -26.34 19.59
N LEU A 394 6.58 -25.44 20.56
CA LEU A 394 5.90 -24.14 20.59
C LEU A 394 6.20 -23.31 19.33
N LEU A 395 7.47 -23.24 18.90
CA LEU A 395 7.83 -22.50 17.69
C LEU A 395 7.22 -23.11 16.43
N LEU A 396 7.12 -24.44 16.35
CA LEU A 396 6.42 -25.11 15.25
C LEU A 396 4.93 -24.82 15.25
N MET A 397 4.28 -24.78 16.43
CA MET A 397 2.87 -24.39 16.56
C MET A 397 2.65 -22.94 16.08
N LEU A 398 3.54 -22.00 16.44
CA LEU A 398 3.47 -20.60 16.00
C LEU A 398 3.77 -20.43 14.50
N ALA A 399 4.55 -21.31 13.90
CA ALA A 399 4.84 -21.33 12.47
C ALA A 399 3.73 -22.01 11.63
N TYR A 400 2.91 -22.86 12.27
CA TYR A 400 1.91 -23.67 11.57
C TYR A 400 0.86 -22.84 10.85
N ASP A 401 0.33 -21.81 11.50
CA ASP A 401 -0.71 -20.95 10.91
C ASP A 401 -0.22 -20.17 9.67
N PRO A 402 0.87 -19.38 9.73
CA PRO A 402 1.33 -18.68 8.52
C PRO A 402 1.79 -19.65 7.43
N PHE A 403 2.33 -20.82 7.78
CA PHE A 403 2.68 -21.86 6.81
C PHE A 403 1.44 -22.42 6.11
N THR A 404 0.41 -22.80 6.86
CA THR A 404 -0.84 -23.32 6.28
C THR A 404 -1.57 -22.28 5.47
N PHE A 405 -1.51 -21.01 5.89
CA PHE A 405 -2.07 -19.90 5.09
C PHE A 405 -1.40 -19.78 3.74
N LEU A 406 -0.06 -19.80 3.67
CA LEU A 406 0.71 -19.79 2.43
C LEU A 406 0.32 -20.94 1.49
N VAL A 407 0.23 -22.16 2.02
CA VAL A 407 -0.07 -23.36 1.19
C VAL A 407 -1.49 -23.34 0.64
N ARG A 408 -2.45 -22.80 1.40
CA ARG A 408 -3.88 -22.83 1.05
C ARG A 408 -4.33 -21.64 0.20
N ASN A 409 -3.71 -20.50 0.39
CA ASN A 409 -4.21 -19.23 -0.14
C ASN A 409 -3.30 -18.60 -1.19
N HIS A 410 -2.22 -19.26 -1.59
CA HIS A 410 -1.43 -18.77 -2.72
C HIS A 410 -2.31 -18.60 -3.97
N PRO A 411 -2.21 -17.46 -4.69
CA PRO A 411 -1.24 -16.38 -4.63
C PRO A 411 -1.62 -15.19 -3.73
N TYR A 412 -2.60 -15.34 -2.85
CA TYR A 412 -3.14 -14.28 -1.99
C TYR A 412 -2.39 -14.14 -0.67
N ASP A 413 -1.10 -14.45 -0.65
CA ASP A 413 -0.25 -14.52 0.54
C ASP A 413 -0.23 -13.20 1.33
N TYR A 414 -0.30 -12.05 0.64
CA TYR A 414 -0.29 -10.71 1.25
C TYR A 414 -1.54 -10.40 2.08
N LEU A 415 -2.58 -11.21 2.01
CA LEU A 415 -3.81 -11.09 2.79
C LEU A 415 -3.71 -11.71 4.19
N TYR A 416 -2.55 -12.16 4.60
CA TYR A 416 -2.36 -12.78 5.89
C TYR A 416 -2.65 -11.83 7.05
N TYR A 417 -3.52 -12.28 7.94
CA TYR A 417 -3.75 -11.74 9.28
C TYR A 417 -3.50 -12.83 10.30
N ASN A 418 -2.82 -12.50 11.41
CA ASN A 418 -2.50 -13.47 12.43
C ASN A 418 -3.67 -13.73 13.41
N GLN A 419 -3.45 -14.62 14.37
CA GLN A 419 -4.47 -15.08 15.31
C GLN A 419 -5.01 -13.97 16.23
N LEU A 420 -4.30 -12.83 16.38
CA LEU A 420 -4.79 -11.69 17.19
C LEU A 420 -6.07 -11.06 16.64
N THR A 421 -6.30 -11.20 15.35
CA THR A 421 -7.54 -10.76 14.69
C THR A 421 -8.52 -11.90 14.44
N GLY A 422 -8.17 -13.14 14.72
CA GLY A 422 -8.92 -14.32 14.28
C GLY A 422 -8.65 -14.69 12.81
N GLY A 423 -7.43 -14.37 12.31
CA GLY A 423 -7.02 -14.60 10.94
C GLY A 423 -7.75 -13.69 9.93
N LEU A 424 -7.75 -14.08 8.66
CA LEU A 424 -8.42 -13.34 7.59
C LEU A 424 -9.93 -13.22 7.83
N LYS A 425 -10.56 -14.23 8.45
CA LYS A 425 -12.00 -14.20 8.80
C LYS A 425 -12.34 -13.07 9.75
N GLY A 426 -11.53 -12.87 10.78
CA GLY A 426 -11.72 -11.77 11.73
C GLY A 426 -11.35 -10.40 11.16
N ALA A 427 -10.49 -10.36 10.15
CA ALA A 427 -10.11 -9.14 9.45
C ALA A 427 -11.18 -8.67 8.45
N TYR A 428 -11.98 -9.57 7.87
CA TYR A 428 -12.96 -9.28 6.83
C TYR A 428 -13.99 -8.24 7.27
N GLY A 429 -14.12 -7.18 6.49
CA GLY A 429 -14.97 -6.02 6.79
C GLY A 429 -14.48 -5.15 7.96
N ASN A 430 -13.37 -5.52 8.63
CA ASN A 430 -12.72 -4.69 9.65
C ASN A 430 -11.43 -4.04 9.15
N TYR A 431 -10.71 -4.71 8.25
CA TYR A 431 -9.48 -4.24 7.61
C TYR A 431 -9.52 -4.53 6.13
N GLU A 432 -8.65 -3.88 5.36
CA GLU A 432 -8.57 -4.11 3.92
C GLU A 432 -8.22 -5.56 3.60
N THR A 433 -8.91 -6.10 2.61
CA THR A 433 -8.59 -7.34 1.95
C THR A 433 -8.41 -7.04 0.45
N ASP A 434 -7.71 -7.88 -0.27
CA ASP A 434 -7.37 -7.74 -1.69
C ASP A 434 -6.98 -6.31 -2.17
N TYR A 435 -6.28 -5.56 -1.30
CA TYR A 435 -5.84 -4.20 -1.61
C TYR A 435 -4.77 -4.12 -2.73
N TYR A 436 -4.35 -5.29 -3.26
CA TYR A 436 -3.39 -5.41 -4.35
C TYR A 436 -3.96 -6.09 -5.60
N TYR A 437 -5.24 -6.51 -5.54
CA TYR A 437 -6.10 -6.92 -6.65
C TYR A 437 -5.63 -8.18 -7.41
N HIS A 438 -4.91 -9.09 -6.78
CA HIS A 438 -4.47 -10.34 -7.40
C HIS A 438 -5.63 -11.20 -7.90
N SER A 439 -6.79 -11.12 -7.23
CA SER A 439 -7.98 -11.91 -7.53
C SER A 439 -8.61 -11.60 -8.89
N ILE A 440 -8.36 -10.40 -9.45
CA ILE A 440 -8.84 -10.01 -10.78
C ILE A 440 -8.31 -10.96 -11.86
N ARG A 441 -7.08 -11.47 -11.72
CA ARG A 441 -6.51 -12.45 -12.64
C ARG A 441 -7.33 -13.73 -12.67
N GLU A 442 -7.55 -14.37 -11.51
CA GLU A 442 -8.31 -15.61 -11.44
C GLU A 442 -9.74 -15.43 -11.96
N GLY A 443 -10.39 -14.32 -11.60
CA GLY A 443 -11.72 -13.97 -12.11
C GLY A 443 -11.75 -13.80 -13.62
N SER A 444 -10.74 -13.15 -14.20
CA SER A 444 -10.61 -12.94 -15.64
C SER A 444 -10.35 -14.26 -16.39
N GLU A 445 -9.38 -15.06 -15.93
CA GLU A 445 -9.03 -16.34 -16.54
C GLU A 445 -10.21 -17.33 -16.49
N TRP A 446 -10.91 -17.39 -15.34
CA TRP A 446 -12.11 -18.21 -15.21
C TRP A 446 -13.20 -17.76 -16.18
N LEU A 447 -13.51 -16.45 -16.25
CA LEU A 447 -14.55 -15.93 -17.13
C LEU A 447 -14.22 -16.19 -18.60
N ILE A 448 -13.00 -15.99 -19.03
CA ILE A 448 -12.56 -16.30 -20.41
C ILE A 448 -12.78 -17.78 -20.72
N ALA A 449 -12.41 -18.68 -19.81
CA ALA A 449 -12.59 -20.11 -19.99
C ALA A 449 -14.08 -20.51 -20.07
N ASP A 450 -14.92 -19.94 -19.19
CA ASP A 450 -16.36 -20.19 -19.17
C ASP A 450 -17.04 -19.69 -20.46
N LEU A 451 -16.71 -18.45 -20.89
CA LEU A 451 -17.27 -17.88 -22.11
C LEU A 451 -16.87 -18.64 -23.38
N LYS A 452 -15.63 -19.10 -23.48
CA LYS A 452 -15.20 -19.96 -24.59
C LYS A 452 -15.97 -21.26 -24.68
N LYS A 453 -16.37 -21.82 -23.53
CA LYS A 453 -17.11 -23.05 -23.45
C LYS A 453 -18.60 -22.86 -23.72
N ASN A 454 -19.20 -21.85 -23.08
CA ASN A 454 -20.66 -21.71 -23.02
C ASN A 454 -21.22 -20.68 -24.00
N HIS A 455 -20.39 -19.74 -24.48
CA HIS A 455 -20.75 -18.60 -25.34
C HIS A 455 -19.70 -18.37 -26.44
N PRO A 456 -19.35 -19.42 -27.24
CA PRO A 456 -18.28 -19.30 -28.22
C PRO A 456 -18.62 -18.29 -29.32
N GLY A 457 -17.80 -17.22 -29.40
CA GLY A 457 -17.94 -16.19 -30.44
C GLY A 457 -18.91 -15.06 -30.11
N ASP A 458 -19.62 -15.10 -28.99
CA ASP A 458 -20.48 -14.00 -28.58
C ASP A 458 -19.67 -12.72 -28.32
N SER A 459 -20.22 -11.58 -28.76
CA SER A 459 -19.64 -10.27 -28.43
C SER A 459 -20.22 -9.77 -27.12
N LEU A 460 -19.40 -9.76 -26.05
CA LEU A 460 -19.83 -9.46 -24.69
C LEU A 460 -19.04 -8.29 -24.10
N LYS A 461 -19.70 -7.54 -23.20
CA LYS A 461 -19.16 -6.40 -22.47
C LYS A 461 -18.82 -6.80 -21.05
N ILE A 462 -17.55 -6.67 -20.70
CA ILE A 462 -17.02 -7.05 -19.39
C ILE A 462 -16.73 -5.78 -18.58
N GLY A 463 -17.43 -5.63 -17.47
CA GLY A 463 -17.13 -4.61 -16.47
C GLY A 463 -16.03 -5.07 -15.51
N THR A 464 -15.26 -4.13 -14.99
CA THR A 464 -14.29 -4.42 -13.92
C THR A 464 -14.06 -3.19 -13.07
N ASN A 465 -13.86 -3.39 -11.77
CA ASN A 465 -13.52 -2.30 -10.86
C ASN A 465 -12.00 -2.09 -10.68
N PHE A 466 -11.18 -2.85 -11.43
CA PHE A 466 -9.73 -2.65 -11.56
C PHE A 466 -9.26 -3.02 -12.95
N PRO A 467 -8.12 -2.47 -13.45
CA PRO A 467 -7.61 -2.76 -14.78
C PRO A 467 -7.45 -4.27 -15.01
N ALA A 468 -8.10 -4.79 -16.06
CA ALA A 468 -8.08 -6.20 -16.44
C ALA A 468 -7.78 -6.41 -17.93
N GLU A 469 -7.60 -5.36 -18.70
CA GLU A 469 -7.44 -5.37 -20.17
C GLU A 469 -6.34 -6.33 -20.63
N TRP A 470 -5.26 -6.42 -19.84
CA TRP A 470 -4.15 -7.34 -20.16
C TRP A 470 -4.57 -8.79 -20.25
N PHE A 471 -5.45 -9.26 -19.39
CA PHE A 471 -5.92 -10.64 -19.39
C PHE A 471 -6.78 -10.94 -20.63
N PHE A 472 -7.56 -9.96 -21.08
CA PHE A 472 -8.48 -10.07 -22.22
C PHE A 472 -7.85 -9.67 -23.56
N ARG A 473 -6.56 -9.28 -23.64
CA ARG A 473 -5.91 -8.76 -24.85
C ARG A 473 -5.94 -9.67 -26.07
N LYS A 474 -6.15 -10.98 -25.87
CA LYS A 474 -6.27 -11.98 -26.96
C LYS A 474 -7.71 -12.25 -27.37
N GLU A 475 -8.69 -11.76 -26.63
CA GLU A 475 -10.12 -12.05 -26.82
C GLU A 475 -10.79 -10.84 -27.50
N LYS A 476 -10.73 -10.81 -28.85
CA LYS A 476 -11.19 -9.65 -29.65
C LYS A 476 -12.71 -9.40 -29.57
N ASN A 477 -13.49 -10.39 -29.20
CA ASN A 477 -14.93 -10.31 -29.05
C ASN A 477 -15.39 -9.86 -27.65
N LEU A 478 -14.46 -9.64 -26.71
CA LEU A 478 -14.76 -9.20 -25.36
C LEU A 478 -14.29 -7.75 -25.17
N ALA A 479 -15.25 -6.86 -24.94
CA ALA A 479 -14.96 -5.44 -24.67
C ALA A 479 -14.87 -5.20 -23.15
N VAL A 480 -13.67 -4.88 -22.64
CA VAL A 480 -13.44 -4.60 -21.21
C VAL A 480 -13.59 -3.13 -20.93
N THR A 481 -14.30 -2.76 -19.85
CA THR A 481 -14.49 -1.40 -19.40
C THR A 481 -14.27 -1.30 -17.90
N TYR A 482 -13.35 -0.43 -17.49
CA TYR A 482 -13.14 -0.09 -16.08
C TYR A 482 -14.17 0.93 -15.59
N PHE A 483 -14.77 0.69 -14.43
CA PHE A 483 -15.59 1.66 -13.70
C PHE A 483 -15.64 1.33 -12.19
N PRO A 484 -15.81 2.33 -11.30
CA PRO A 484 -16.11 2.07 -9.89
C PRO A 484 -17.39 1.24 -9.77
N TYR A 485 -17.40 0.23 -8.91
CA TYR A 485 -18.57 -0.65 -8.78
C TYR A 485 -19.84 0.09 -8.33
N SER A 486 -19.73 1.23 -7.66
CA SER A 486 -20.82 2.15 -7.36
C SER A 486 -21.53 2.69 -8.61
N ASP A 487 -20.83 2.77 -9.73
CA ASP A 487 -21.32 3.42 -10.94
C ASP A 487 -21.86 2.42 -11.98
N ARG A 488 -21.94 1.14 -11.61
CA ARG A 488 -22.29 0.01 -12.51
C ARG A 488 -23.57 0.19 -13.30
N SER A 489 -24.57 0.92 -12.78
CA SER A 489 -25.81 1.21 -13.49
C SER A 489 -25.65 2.22 -14.63
N GLN A 490 -24.56 2.98 -14.67
CA GLN A 490 -24.27 3.95 -15.73
C GLN A 490 -23.66 3.27 -16.98
N TYR A 491 -23.16 2.04 -16.84
CA TYR A 491 -22.43 1.33 -17.88
C TYR A 491 -23.20 0.12 -18.39
N ASP A 492 -23.06 -0.16 -19.68
CA ASP A 492 -23.60 -1.35 -20.30
C ASP A 492 -22.58 -2.49 -20.20
N TRP A 493 -22.88 -3.50 -19.39
CA TRP A 493 -22.05 -4.68 -19.19
C TRP A 493 -22.91 -5.95 -19.11
N ASP A 494 -22.33 -7.09 -19.45
CA ASP A 494 -22.97 -8.42 -19.39
C ASP A 494 -22.42 -9.23 -18.22
N TYR A 495 -21.11 -9.13 -17.96
CA TYR A 495 -20.42 -9.68 -16.80
C TYR A 495 -19.58 -8.59 -16.13
N CYS A 496 -19.40 -8.67 -14.82
CA CYS A 496 -18.54 -7.74 -14.07
C CYS A 496 -17.64 -8.50 -13.12
N ILE A 497 -16.31 -8.23 -13.17
CA ILE A 497 -15.33 -8.77 -12.24
C ILE A 497 -15.08 -7.72 -11.17
N VAL A 498 -15.38 -8.07 -9.91
CA VAL A 498 -15.39 -7.11 -8.79
C VAL A 498 -14.52 -7.63 -7.66
N ALA A 499 -13.36 -7.02 -7.46
CA ALA A 499 -12.58 -7.19 -6.22
C ALA A 499 -13.28 -6.46 -5.06
N ASN A 500 -13.14 -6.99 -3.85
CA ASN A 500 -13.87 -6.47 -2.67
C ASN A 500 -13.31 -5.15 -2.11
N SER A 501 -12.20 -4.67 -2.63
CA SER A 501 -11.66 -3.36 -2.28
C SER A 501 -12.67 -2.26 -2.64
N TYR A 502 -12.88 -1.31 -1.75
CA TYR A 502 -13.88 -0.24 -1.81
C TYR A 502 -15.35 -0.68 -1.69
N ILE A 503 -15.63 -1.95 -1.41
CA ILE A 503 -16.98 -2.37 -1.00
C ILE A 503 -17.21 -1.94 0.46
N SER A 504 -18.40 -1.42 0.74
CA SER A 504 -18.75 -0.96 2.09
C SER A 504 -18.51 -2.06 3.15
N PRO A 505 -17.87 -1.74 4.27
CA PRO A 505 -17.69 -2.69 5.39
C PRO A 505 -19.03 -3.29 5.86
N THR A 506 -20.12 -2.54 5.79
CA THR A 506 -21.46 -3.00 6.15
C THR A 506 -21.93 -4.13 5.22
N LEU A 507 -21.75 -3.96 3.91
CA LEU A 507 -22.13 -4.98 2.93
C LEU A 507 -21.29 -6.27 3.08
N LEU A 508 -19.98 -6.12 3.40
CA LEU A 508 -19.09 -7.24 3.65
C LEU A 508 -19.51 -8.02 4.93
N LYS A 509 -19.68 -7.32 6.05
CA LYS A 509 -20.05 -7.92 7.35
C LYS A 509 -21.41 -8.59 7.35
N ASN A 510 -22.38 -7.98 6.67
CA ASN A 510 -23.75 -8.50 6.57
C ASN A 510 -23.89 -9.56 5.47
N LYS A 511 -22.80 -9.96 4.80
CA LYS A 511 -22.81 -10.95 3.71
C LYS A 511 -23.78 -10.59 2.56
N ILE A 512 -23.97 -9.29 2.33
CA ILE A 512 -24.71 -8.78 1.17
C ILE A 512 -23.82 -8.83 -0.07
N TRP A 513 -22.53 -8.62 0.11
CA TRP A 513 -21.53 -8.87 -0.93
C TRP A 513 -20.82 -10.21 -0.65
N PRO A 514 -20.56 -11.07 -1.63
CA PRO A 514 -20.86 -10.95 -3.08
C PRO A 514 -22.35 -11.00 -3.41
N PRO A 515 -22.77 -10.36 -4.54
CA PRO A 515 -24.18 -10.40 -4.98
C PRO A 515 -24.65 -11.82 -5.28
N LYS A 516 -25.97 -12.10 -5.13
CA LYS A 516 -26.57 -13.43 -5.37
C LYS A 516 -26.38 -13.94 -6.80
N ASN A 517 -26.28 -13.07 -7.79
CA ASN A 517 -26.05 -13.36 -9.19
C ASN A 517 -24.55 -13.53 -9.56
N SER A 518 -23.68 -13.75 -8.57
CA SER A 518 -22.29 -14.12 -8.80
C SER A 518 -22.19 -15.54 -9.34
N VAL A 519 -21.59 -15.69 -10.53
CA VAL A 519 -21.40 -16.99 -11.21
C VAL A 519 -20.09 -17.66 -10.80
N LYS A 520 -19.14 -16.89 -10.26
CA LYS A 520 -17.90 -17.37 -9.66
C LYS A 520 -17.54 -16.46 -8.47
N ILE A 521 -17.14 -17.06 -7.38
CA ILE A 521 -16.56 -16.36 -6.23
C ILE A 521 -15.14 -16.85 -6.06
N ILE A 522 -14.20 -15.93 -5.92
CA ILE A 522 -12.80 -16.19 -5.59
C ILE A 522 -12.64 -15.93 -4.11
N GLU A 523 -12.05 -16.90 -3.40
CA GLU A 523 -11.94 -16.88 -1.95
C GLU A 523 -10.50 -17.06 -1.49
N ALA A 524 -10.16 -16.44 -0.36
CA ALA A 524 -8.98 -16.73 0.41
C ALA A 524 -9.43 -17.12 1.84
N ASP A 525 -8.97 -18.25 2.34
CA ASP A 525 -9.36 -18.81 3.66
C ASP A 525 -10.89 -18.89 3.88
N GLY A 526 -11.66 -19.14 2.79
CA GLY A 526 -13.11 -19.16 2.80
C GLY A 526 -13.78 -17.78 2.93
N ILE A 527 -13.03 -16.72 2.63
CA ILE A 527 -13.52 -15.34 2.59
C ILE A 527 -13.56 -14.85 1.15
N PRO A 528 -14.70 -14.34 0.65
CA PRO A 528 -14.80 -13.83 -0.70
C PRO A 528 -13.94 -12.56 -0.88
N ILE A 529 -13.04 -12.59 -1.86
CA ILE A 529 -12.15 -11.47 -2.19
C ILE A 529 -12.46 -10.88 -3.56
N CYS A 530 -13.06 -11.67 -4.46
CA CYS A 530 -13.52 -11.20 -5.76
C CYS A 530 -14.75 -12.01 -6.21
N ALA A 531 -15.60 -11.39 -7.01
CA ALA A 531 -16.77 -12.03 -7.60
C ALA A 531 -16.84 -11.74 -9.10
N VAL A 532 -17.21 -12.76 -9.89
CA VAL A 532 -17.65 -12.59 -11.28
C VAL A 532 -19.18 -12.58 -11.26
N VAL A 533 -19.74 -11.42 -11.52
CA VAL A 533 -21.18 -11.16 -11.46
C VAL A 533 -21.75 -11.22 -12.87
N LYS A 534 -22.81 -11.98 -13.09
CA LYS A 534 -23.56 -11.98 -14.35
C LYS A 534 -24.74 -11.03 -14.22
N ARG A 535 -24.92 -10.14 -15.18
CA ARG A 535 -26.09 -9.26 -15.20
C ARG A 535 -27.30 -10.05 -15.69
N GLU A 536 -28.32 -10.17 -14.86
CA GLU A 536 -29.56 -10.89 -15.20
C GLU A 536 -30.49 -10.07 -16.08
N SER A 537 -30.51 -8.74 -15.87
CA SER A 537 -31.33 -7.78 -16.60
C SER A 537 -30.55 -6.49 -16.76
N LYS A 538 -30.72 -5.79 -17.89
CA LYS A 538 -30.15 -4.45 -18.11
C LYS A 538 -31.08 -3.33 -17.62
N ALA A 539 -32.11 -3.66 -16.85
CA ALA A 539 -33.12 -2.68 -16.40
C ALA A 539 -32.51 -1.56 -15.55
N ASP A 540 -31.46 -1.83 -14.75
CA ASP A 540 -30.74 -0.78 -14.00
C ASP A 540 -30.06 0.23 -14.94
N PHE A 541 -29.40 -0.23 -15.99
CA PHE A 541 -28.77 0.62 -17.01
C PHE A 541 -29.80 1.36 -17.86
N LEU A 542 -30.82 0.66 -18.32
CA LEU A 542 -31.89 1.25 -19.14
C LEU A 542 -32.68 2.28 -18.33
N GLY A 543 -32.99 1.98 -17.07
CA GLY A 543 -33.64 2.92 -16.17
C GLY A 543 -32.81 4.18 -15.91
N TYR A 544 -31.51 4.01 -15.63
CA TYR A 544 -30.59 5.14 -15.47
C TYR A 544 -30.51 5.98 -16.75
N ARG A 545 -30.36 5.34 -17.92
CA ARG A 545 -30.27 6.02 -19.21
C ARG A 545 -31.55 6.75 -19.60
N ALA A 546 -32.73 6.12 -19.37
CA ALA A 546 -34.03 6.78 -19.62
C ALA A 546 -34.18 8.04 -18.75
N PHE A 547 -33.78 7.98 -17.48
CA PHE A 547 -33.79 9.14 -16.59
C PHE A 547 -32.86 10.26 -17.07
N GLN A 548 -31.65 9.94 -17.52
CA GLN A 548 -30.72 10.93 -18.08
C GLN A 548 -31.24 11.56 -19.40
N GLN A 549 -32.07 10.83 -20.12
CA GLN A 549 -32.71 11.30 -21.36
C GLN A 549 -34.05 12.04 -21.09
N HIS A 550 -34.36 12.37 -19.85
CA HIS A 550 -35.59 13.04 -19.42
C HIS A 550 -36.88 12.24 -19.70
N HIS A 551 -36.80 10.89 -19.65
CA HIS A 551 -37.94 9.97 -19.75
C HIS A 551 -38.20 9.27 -18.41
N PRO A 552 -38.68 9.99 -17.35
CA PRO A 552 -38.79 9.40 -16.01
C PRO A 552 -39.88 8.32 -15.95
N GLU A 553 -40.96 8.39 -16.73
CA GLU A 553 -42.01 7.39 -16.76
C GLU A 553 -41.54 6.03 -17.31
N GLU A 554 -40.65 6.05 -18.28
CA GLU A 554 -40.01 4.86 -18.80
C GLU A 554 -39.01 4.30 -17.78
N SER A 555 -38.24 5.16 -17.14
CA SER A 555 -37.29 4.82 -16.08
C SER A 555 -37.97 4.10 -14.90
N VAL A 556 -39.16 4.57 -14.47
CA VAL A 556 -39.93 3.92 -13.43
C VAL A 556 -40.26 2.47 -13.76
N LYS A 557 -40.63 2.15 -15.01
CA LYS A 557 -40.96 0.78 -15.42
C LYS A 557 -39.78 -0.17 -15.22
N TYR A 558 -38.57 0.28 -15.59
CA TYR A 558 -37.37 -0.51 -15.43
C TYR A 558 -37.01 -0.75 -13.96
N TYR A 559 -37.10 0.29 -13.11
CA TYR A 559 -36.81 0.13 -11.68
C TYR A 559 -37.87 -0.68 -10.95
N GLU A 560 -39.16 -0.59 -11.33
CA GLU A 560 -40.21 -1.42 -10.78
C GLU A 560 -39.99 -2.92 -11.06
N GLU A 561 -39.47 -3.27 -12.24
CA GLU A 561 -39.09 -4.65 -12.56
C GLU A 561 -38.01 -5.16 -11.58
N LEU A 562 -36.99 -4.33 -11.28
CA LEU A 562 -35.89 -4.70 -10.40
C LEU A 562 -36.33 -4.88 -8.94
N VAL A 563 -37.16 -3.99 -8.42
CA VAL A 563 -37.59 -4.03 -7.02
C VAL A 563 -38.74 -5.01 -6.73
N LYS A 564 -39.39 -5.57 -7.77
CA LYS A 564 -40.36 -6.67 -7.63
C LYS A 564 -39.70 -7.97 -7.18
N LYS A 565 -38.43 -8.15 -7.51
CA LYS A 565 -37.59 -9.22 -7.00
C LYS A 565 -36.97 -8.80 -5.67
N GLU A 566 -36.44 -9.75 -4.91
CA GLU A 566 -35.73 -9.46 -3.67
C GLU A 566 -34.43 -8.69 -3.97
N CYS A 567 -34.56 -7.36 -4.08
CA CYS A 567 -33.43 -6.47 -4.38
C CYS A 567 -32.61 -6.21 -3.11
N GLN A 568 -31.30 -6.51 -3.15
CA GLN A 568 -30.34 -6.24 -2.07
C GLN A 568 -29.28 -5.21 -2.48
N ASP A 569 -29.66 -4.26 -3.32
CA ASP A 569 -28.77 -3.23 -3.87
C ASP A 569 -29.30 -1.84 -3.49
N GLU A 570 -28.62 -1.19 -2.55
CA GLU A 570 -29.00 0.13 -2.04
C GLU A 570 -28.98 1.22 -3.13
N LEU A 571 -28.13 1.08 -4.15
CA LEU A 571 -28.01 2.08 -5.21
C LEU A 571 -29.15 1.97 -6.24
N ILE A 572 -29.75 0.80 -6.41
CA ILE A 572 -31.00 0.66 -7.19
C ILE A 572 -32.12 1.43 -6.50
N PHE A 573 -32.27 1.31 -5.19
CA PHE A 573 -33.24 2.07 -4.44
C PHE A 573 -32.98 3.58 -4.48
N PHE A 574 -31.72 4.01 -4.40
CA PHE A 574 -31.33 5.40 -4.56
C PHE A 574 -31.70 5.96 -5.94
N ASN A 575 -31.33 5.26 -7.01
CA ASN A 575 -31.64 5.70 -8.37
C ASN A 575 -33.14 5.76 -8.61
N PHE A 576 -33.90 4.77 -8.15
CA PHE A 576 -35.35 4.77 -8.27
C PHE A 576 -36.00 5.90 -7.47
N ALA A 577 -35.54 6.16 -6.26
CA ALA A 577 -35.97 7.29 -5.45
C ALA A 577 -35.73 8.62 -6.16
N SER A 578 -34.60 8.79 -6.84
CA SER A 578 -34.30 9.98 -7.62
C SER A 578 -35.28 10.21 -8.75
N VAL A 579 -35.68 9.16 -9.46
CA VAL A 579 -36.74 9.23 -10.50
C VAL A 579 -38.09 9.61 -9.91
N CYS A 580 -38.55 8.93 -8.84
CA CYS A 580 -39.82 9.23 -8.18
C CYS A 580 -39.85 10.67 -7.67
N TYR A 581 -38.75 11.16 -7.10
CA TYR A 581 -38.63 12.54 -6.63
C TYR A 581 -38.81 13.55 -7.76
N SER A 582 -38.22 13.33 -8.91
CA SER A 582 -38.33 14.20 -10.09
C SER A 582 -39.77 14.26 -10.63
N MET A 583 -40.54 13.19 -10.42
CA MET A 583 -41.98 13.12 -10.76
C MET A 583 -42.94 13.69 -9.67
N GLY A 584 -42.39 14.14 -8.54
CA GLY A 584 -43.19 14.69 -7.43
C GLY A 584 -43.74 13.64 -6.45
N ASP A 585 -43.47 12.35 -6.64
CA ASP A 585 -43.91 11.27 -5.74
C ASP A 585 -43.01 11.18 -4.49
N ARG A 586 -43.36 12.06 -3.51
CA ARG A 586 -42.56 12.20 -2.29
C ARG A 586 -42.69 11.00 -1.33
N GLU A 587 -43.86 10.35 -1.30
CA GLU A 587 -44.07 9.19 -0.42
C GLU A 587 -43.27 8.00 -0.87
N LYS A 588 -43.34 7.66 -2.16
CA LYS A 588 -42.55 6.56 -2.75
C LYS A 588 -41.06 6.83 -2.64
N THR A 589 -40.63 8.08 -2.83
CA THR A 589 -39.22 8.48 -2.65
C THR A 589 -38.72 8.15 -1.25
N ILE A 590 -39.44 8.58 -0.21
CA ILE A 590 -39.01 8.34 1.19
C ILE A 590 -38.96 6.84 1.50
N SER A 591 -40.02 6.10 1.06
CA SER A 591 -40.08 4.65 1.25
C SER A 591 -38.86 3.92 0.59
N LEU A 592 -38.47 4.32 -0.63
CA LEU A 592 -37.36 3.75 -1.34
C LEU A 592 -36.02 4.07 -0.66
N LEU A 593 -35.81 5.32 -0.23
CA LEU A 593 -34.61 5.70 0.51
C LEU A 593 -34.50 4.93 1.83
N GLN A 594 -35.63 4.70 2.54
CA GLN A 594 -35.62 3.89 3.76
C GLN A 594 -35.15 2.44 3.48
N LYS A 595 -35.67 1.80 2.42
CA LYS A 595 -35.27 0.46 2.02
C LYS A 595 -33.78 0.39 1.69
N GLY A 596 -33.27 1.40 1.02
CA GLY A 596 -31.83 1.47 0.74
C GLY A 596 -30.97 1.57 2.01
N LEU A 597 -31.42 2.33 3.03
CA LEU A 597 -30.73 2.44 4.32
C LEU A 597 -30.86 1.18 5.19
N GLU A 598 -31.93 0.38 5.03
CA GLU A 598 -32.01 -0.93 5.68
C GLU A 598 -30.91 -1.89 5.18
N ILE A 599 -30.49 -1.76 3.91
CA ILE A 599 -29.37 -2.54 3.33
C ILE A 599 -28.04 -1.95 3.78
N ASN A 600 -27.84 -0.65 3.62
CA ASN A 600 -26.62 0.05 3.96
C ASN A 600 -26.91 1.37 4.71
N PRO A 601 -26.93 1.35 6.06
CA PRO A 601 -27.20 2.55 6.86
C PRO A 601 -26.20 3.71 6.64
N ASN A 602 -25.03 3.41 6.09
CA ASN A 602 -23.96 4.37 5.82
C ASN A 602 -23.85 4.74 4.33
N CYS A 603 -24.92 4.58 3.55
CA CYS A 603 -24.95 4.97 2.15
C CYS A 603 -25.02 6.50 2.02
N GLU A 604 -23.90 7.14 1.75
CA GLU A 604 -23.79 8.61 1.72
C GLU A 604 -24.75 9.28 0.72
N PRO A 605 -24.94 8.77 -0.53
CA PRO A 605 -25.89 9.34 -1.46
C PRO A 605 -27.33 9.35 -0.92
N ILE A 606 -27.75 8.29 -0.24
CA ILE A 606 -29.10 8.18 0.34
C ILE A 606 -29.25 9.15 1.52
N LEU A 607 -28.26 9.19 2.42
CA LEU A 607 -28.29 10.11 3.58
C LEU A 607 -28.31 11.57 3.13
N MET A 608 -27.49 11.92 2.12
CA MET A 608 -27.49 13.25 1.52
C MET A 608 -28.85 13.61 0.93
N PHE A 609 -29.48 12.66 0.21
CA PHE A 609 -30.80 12.89 -0.38
C PHE A 609 -31.90 13.07 0.68
N GLN A 610 -31.90 12.26 1.73
CA GLN A 610 -32.81 12.45 2.86
C GLN A 610 -32.61 13.81 3.54
N ALA A 611 -31.35 14.24 3.71
CA ALA A 611 -31.05 15.55 4.28
C ALA A 611 -31.64 16.69 3.42
N ASN A 612 -31.51 16.60 2.09
CA ASN A 612 -32.10 17.58 1.18
C ASN A 612 -33.62 17.65 1.30
N ILE A 613 -34.29 16.48 1.35
CA ILE A 613 -35.76 16.44 1.52
C ILE A 613 -36.21 17.06 2.86
N LEU A 614 -35.46 16.80 3.93
CA LEU A 614 -35.78 17.39 5.26
C LEU A 614 -35.54 18.90 5.28
N ALA A 615 -34.47 19.38 4.62
CA ALA A 615 -34.20 20.80 4.49
C ALA A 615 -35.32 21.52 3.71
N GLU A 616 -35.80 20.93 2.61
CA GLU A 616 -36.95 21.45 1.86
C GLU A 616 -38.24 21.50 2.66
N LYS A 617 -38.47 20.52 3.56
CA LYS A 617 -39.61 20.50 4.48
C LYS A 617 -39.49 21.46 5.67
N GLY A 618 -38.33 22.13 5.83
CA GLY A 618 -38.05 23.03 6.93
C GLY A 618 -37.56 22.35 8.22
N ASP A 619 -37.35 21.03 8.25
CA ASP A 619 -36.75 20.33 9.40
C ASP A 619 -35.23 20.48 9.37
N LEU A 620 -34.78 21.72 9.57
CA LEU A 620 -33.38 22.10 9.45
C LEU A 620 -32.50 21.41 10.47
N SER A 621 -33.02 21.04 11.63
CA SER A 621 -32.22 20.36 12.67
C SER A 621 -31.86 18.94 12.25
N LYS A 622 -32.81 18.14 11.75
CA LYS A 622 -32.52 16.78 11.26
C LYS A 622 -31.70 16.81 9.98
N ALA A 623 -31.96 17.75 9.07
CA ALA A 623 -31.17 17.91 7.87
C ALA A 623 -29.70 18.19 8.20
N ALA A 624 -29.42 19.10 9.14
CA ALA A 624 -28.07 19.42 9.59
C ALA A 624 -27.35 18.18 10.16
N SER A 625 -28.00 17.40 11.01
CA SER A 625 -27.45 16.17 11.58
C SER A 625 -27.10 15.13 10.50
N LEU A 626 -27.91 14.98 9.45
CA LEU A 626 -27.62 14.07 8.35
C LEU A 626 -26.46 14.59 7.49
N TYR A 627 -26.39 15.90 7.20
CA TYR A 627 -25.22 16.46 6.49
C TYR A 627 -23.94 16.28 7.28
N GLU A 628 -23.96 16.50 8.61
CA GLU A 628 -22.80 16.22 9.48
C GLU A 628 -22.41 14.74 9.43
N THR A 629 -23.40 13.84 9.39
CA THR A 629 -23.16 12.40 9.24
C THR A 629 -22.49 12.09 7.90
N VAL A 630 -22.98 12.66 6.79
CA VAL A 630 -22.39 12.47 5.45
C VAL A 630 -20.94 12.98 5.42
N ILE A 631 -20.69 14.17 5.98
CA ILE A 631 -19.34 14.73 6.07
C ILE A 631 -18.43 13.83 6.93
N GLY A 632 -18.95 13.30 8.03
CA GLY A 632 -18.24 12.39 8.92
C GLY A 632 -17.89 11.04 8.25
N LEU A 633 -18.80 10.50 7.43
CA LEU A 633 -18.55 9.28 6.64
C LEU A 633 -17.60 9.53 5.47
N ASN A 634 -17.77 10.68 4.81
CA ASN A 634 -17.00 11.03 3.62
C ASN A 634 -16.72 12.54 3.56
N ARG A 635 -15.58 12.96 4.08
CA ARG A 635 -15.18 14.38 4.07
C ARG A 635 -15.03 14.98 2.67
N LYS A 636 -14.93 14.17 1.61
CA LYS A 636 -14.90 14.63 0.22
C LYS A 636 -16.27 14.58 -0.46
N TYR A 637 -17.34 14.44 0.31
CA TYR A 637 -18.68 14.66 -0.19
C TYR A 637 -18.98 16.18 -0.18
N PHE A 638 -18.38 16.87 -1.16
CA PHE A 638 -18.29 18.34 -1.17
C PHE A 638 -19.64 19.05 -1.12
N ASP A 639 -20.69 18.49 -1.74
CA ASP A 639 -22.03 19.06 -1.76
C ASP A 639 -22.65 19.20 -0.35
N ALA A 640 -22.23 18.38 0.61
CA ALA A 640 -22.77 18.44 1.97
C ALA A 640 -22.31 19.68 2.74
N TYR A 641 -21.16 20.26 2.42
CA TYR A 641 -20.61 21.43 3.12
C TYR A 641 -21.43 22.69 2.86
N PRO A 642 -21.71 23.15 1.62
CA PRO A 642 -22.54 24.31 1.38
C PRO A 642 -23.99 24.06 1.83
N ALA A 643 -24.52 22.84 1.72
CA ALA A 643 -25.86 22.51 2.21
C ALA A 643 -25.96 22.74 3.72
N LEU A 644 -25.00 22.22 4.51
CA LEU A 644 -24.96 22.46 5.95
C LEU A 644 -24.68 23.93 6.28
N ALA A 645 -23.76 24.57 5.55
CA ALA A 645 -23.42 25.97 5.77
C ALA A 645 -24.60 26.90 5.55
N ARG A 646 -25.52 26.64 4.58
CA ARG A 646 -26.77 27.37 4.38
C ARG A 646 -27.65 27.29 5.61
N ILE A 647 -27.80 26.09 6.21
CA ILE A 647 -28.58 25.94 7.46
C ILE A 647 -27.93 26.77 8.57
N CYS A 648 -26.62 26.71 8.75
CA CYS A 648 -25.92 27.51 9.76
C CYS A 648 -26.11 29.02 9.54
N LEU A 649 -26.14 29.50 8.30
CA LEU A 649 -26.38 30.92 7.99
C LEU A 649 -27.83 31.33 8.34
N VAL A 650 -28.81 30.49 8.04
CA VAL A 650 -30.24 30.72 8.43
C VAL A 650 -30.36 30.78 9.96
N GLN A 651 -29.64 29.93 10.67
CA GLN A 651 -29.59 29.90 12.15
C GLN A 651 -28.70 30.99 12.76
N LYS A 652 -28.11 31.89 11.95
CA LYS A 652 -27.16 32.94 12.34
C LYS A 652 -25.83 32.44 12.93
N GLU A 653 -25.50 31.19 12.68
CA GLU A 653 -24.22 30.57 13.09
C GLU A 653 -23.12 30.84 12.03
N THR A 654 -22.93 32.11 11.67
CA THR A 654 -22.02 32.52 10.56
C THR A 654 -20.60 32.01 10.71
N LYS A 655 -20.08 31.92 11.95
CA LYS A 655 -18.74 31.40 12.20
C LYS A 655 -18.62 29.93 11.79
N LYS A 656 -19.56 29.07 12.22
CA LYS A 656 -19.62 27.64 11.86
C LYS A 656 -19.77 27.45 10.36
N ALA A 657 -20.61 28.25 9.70
CA ALA A 657 -20.77 28.21 8.25
C ALA A 657 -19.44 28.48 7.52
N ARG A 658 -18.71 29.55 7.92
CA ARG A 658 -17.40 29.88 7.34
C ARG A 658 -16.33 28.81 7.57
N GLU A 659 -16.31 28.16 8.74
CA GLU A 659 -15.40 27.08 9.06
C GLU A 659 -15.67 25.85 8.16
N LEU A 660 -16.94 25.49 7.95
CA LEU A 660 -17.34 24.40 7.03
C LEU A 660 -16.90 24.69 5.59
N LEU A 661 -17.22 25.88 5.09
CA LEU A 661 -16.87 26.30 3.72
C LEU A 661 -15.34 26.37 3.53
N LYS A 662 -14.62 26.86 4.53
CA LYS A 662 -13.16 26.87 4.52
C LYS A 662 -12.59 25.45 4.47
N SER A 663 -13.16 24.52 5.23
CA SER A 663 -12.75 23.11 5.20
C SER A 663 -12.97 22.50 3.81
N CYS A 664 -14.12 22.76 3.18
CA CYS A 664 -14.39 22.36 1.80
C CYS A 664 -13.34 22.91 0.83
N LEU A 665 -13.14 24.24 0.83
CA LEU A 665 -12.20 24.93 -0.08
C LEU A 665 -10.73 24.61 0.18
N THR A 666 -10.38 24.12 1.35
CA THR A 666 -9.03 23.61 1.63
C THR A 666 -8.76 22.30 0.87
N MET A 667 -9.79 21.47 0.71
CA MET A 667 -9.70 20.18 0.00
C MET A 667 -9.96 20.32 -1.50
N ASP A 668 -10.91 21.19 -1.88
CA ASP A 668 -11.20 21.53 -3.27
C ASP A 668 -11.32 23.07 -3.42
N PRO A 669 -10.21 23.75 -3.72
CA PRO A 669 -10.19 25.21 -3.91
C PRO A 669 -11.08 25.70 -5.06
N GLY A 670 -11.50 24.80 -5.99
CA GLY A 670 -12.33 25.11 -7.15
C GLY A 670 -13.83 24.83 -6.94
N PHE A 671 -14.27 24.42 -5.76
CA PHE A 671 -15.67 24.07 -5.54
C PHE A 671 -16.56 25.32 -5.52
N LYS A 672 -17.13 25.62 -6.67
CA LYS A 672 -17.83 26.90 -6.98
C LYS A 672 -18.91 27.27 -5.98
N GLU A 673 -19.74 26.30 -5.59
CA GLU A 673 -20.85 26.53 -4.66
C GLU A 673 -20.38 27.01 -3.29
N ALA A 674 -19.29 26.42 -2.77
CA ALA A 674 -18.68 26.84 -1.51
C ALA A 674 -18.05 28.24 -1.63
N ILE A 675 -17.46 28.59 -2.77
CA ILE A 675 -16.89 29.92 -3.02
C ILE A 675 -18.01 30.97 -3.00
N VAL A 676 -19.11 30.72 -3.70
CA VAL A 676 -20.27 31.62 -3.75
C VAL A 676 -20.84 31.84 -2.36
N LEU A 677 -21.07 30.76 -1.61
CA LEU A 677 -21.65 30.87 -0.28
C LEU A 677 -20.69 31.50 0.73
N MET A 678 -19.37 31.36 0.54
CA MET A 678 -18.38 32.09 1.32
C MET A 678 -18.51 33.61 1.06
N ALA A 679 -18.62 34.04 -0.19
CA ALA A 679 -18.88 35.46 -0.53
C ALA A 679 -20.15 35.96 0.17
N ASP A 680 -21.28 35.22 0.06
CA ASP A 680 -22.54 35.58 0.70
C ASP A 680 -22.42 35.75 2.21
N SER A 681 -21.62 34.88 2.87
CA SER A 681 -21.40 34.94 4.30
C SER A 681 -20.67 36.20 4.77
N TYR A 682 -19.96 36.90 3.88
CA TYR A 682 -19.20 38.11 4.15
C TYR A 682 -19.89 39.40 3.67
N ARG A 683 -20.96 39.32 2.85
CA ARG A 683 -21.57 40.51 2.20
C ARG A 683 -21.89 41.64 3.15
N THR A 684 -22.39 41.31 4.35
CA THR A 684 -22.78 42.32 5.35
C THR A 684 -21.67 42.67 6.33
N SER A 685 -20.74 41.75 6.60
CA SER A 685 -19.71 41.92 7.64
C SER A 685 -18.39 42.43 7.08
N ASP A 686 -18.03 42.08 5.83
CA ASP A 686 -16.79 42.48 5.15
C ASP A 686 -17.00 42.42 3.62
N PRO A 687 -17.54 43.50 3.03
CA PRO A 687 -17.81 43.53 1.59
C PRO A 687 -16.58 43.39 0.70
N GLU A 688 -15.39 43.75 1.20
CA GLU A 688 -14.16 43.63 0.44
C GLU A 688 -13.73 42.15 0.29
N VAL A 689 -13.83 41.39 1.37
CA VAL A 689 -13.61 39.94 1.36
C VAL A 689 -14.66 39.25 0.48
N ALA A 690 -15.93 39.64 0.56
CA ALA A 690 -16.99 39.11 -0.29
C ALA A 690 -16.64 39.29 -1.78
N ARG A 691 -16.20 40.48 -2.20
CA ARG A 691 -15.83 40.75 -3.58
C ARG A 691 -14.68 39.86 -4.08
N LYS A 692 -13.68 39.59 -3.21
CA LYS A 692 -12.57 38.67 -3.57
C LYS A 692 -13.08 37.26 -3.89
N TYR A 693 -14.03 36.73 -3.11
CA TYR A 693 -14.66 35.45 -3.38
C TYR A 693 -15.57 35.47 -4.62
N ASP A 694 -16.31 36.56 -4.87
CA ASP A 694 -17.11 36.73 -6.08
C ASP A 694 -16.21 36.73 -7.35
N GLU A 695 -15.03 37.36 -7.30
CA GLU A 695 -14.05 37.34 -8.39
C GLU A 695 -13.48 35.93 -8.60
N LEU A 696 -13.18 35.21 -7.51
CA LEU A 696 -12.74 33.81 -7.56
C LEU A 696 -13.81 32.91 -8.21
N ALA A 697 -15.09 33.07 -7.81
CA ALA A 697 -16.20 32.32 -8.39
C ALA A 697 -16.38 32.52 -9.90
N LYS A 698 -16.07 33.72 -10.42
CA LYS A 698 -16.10 34.02 -11.87
C LYS A 698 -14.96 33.34 -12.62
N GLN A 699 -13.80 33.13 -11.99
CA GLN A 699 -12.63 32.48 -12.58
C GLN A 699 -12.74 30.96 -12.54
N THR A 700 -13.59 30.42 -11.65
CA THR A 700 -13.82 28.99 -11.50
C THR A 700 -14.87 28.54 -12.52
N LYS A 701 -14.54 27.52 -13.33
CA LYS A 701 -15.38 26.96 -14.40
C LYS A 701 -16.60 26.20 -13.86
#